data_7b9c76047a42a09326bad3cb40b8de6e
#
_entry.id   7b9c76047a42a09326bad3cb40b8de6e
#
_cell.length_a   1.000
_cell.length_b   1.000
_cell.length_c   1.000
_cell.angle_alpha   90.00
_cell.angle_beta   90.00
_cell.angle_gamma   90.00
#
_symmetry.space_group_name_H-M   'P 1'
#
loop_
_entity.id
_entity.type
_entity.pdbx_description
1 polymer ?
#
loop_
_entity_poly.entity_id
_entity_poly.type
_entity_poly.pdbx_seq_one_letter_code
_entity_poly.pdbx_strand_id
1 'polypeptide(L)'
;MQQVTHLIDFFIPTHYQLALDINRQQRHFTGQVTITGETTQANTPIKLHAKDLTITSATIDGQPASVEHHEDEISLHLPTLSAGTHTITLTYEAAITDSLHGLYPCYYQHNGAKKELLMTQFESHHAREVFPCVDEPAAKATFDITVTTEPGITVLGNMPVQSQQEADGWLTTTFAQTPRMSTYLVALVMGELQHITGQTKDGVEVSVWATPAQAPASLNFALEHAIRSIEFFNEYFDTPYPLPKSDHVAVPDFSSGAMENWGLITYRESALLADPTTTTIADKQYIATVISHELSHQWFGNLVTMKWWDNLWLNESFANMMEYLAVDAIHPEWHVWTDFCNHEGALAFGRDAIDGVQPVQTAVHHPDEISTLFDGAIVYAKGGRLLYMLMHWLGEDAFRTGLQAYFATHAYGNAEGDDLWHALSQANGRDVAALMNHWIRTPGYPVVAASHSSSQLMLEQQRFFIGPHTADDTTWQIPLHSSSPAIPALLTTQRTVVEHSLDEPVLLNHGNVSHFITQYDDALLERLLGQVRRGELSVVDRSLLLTQQLLLARSGRVSSASLLTLLDAYRNETDEHVWSVMSSVVAHLKLFVEPHSSAEQALRQFVGQLAQQSYDRLGWSARADEPENDTKLRSTIIAHMLYSEQPAVIAEAQQRYAAGGLLALDSELRSLIASSVVRHSQQPQQLIDELLAHYRATASSDLRQDIASAVTSTRNAASIHKLLALMMDTETVRTQDTVFWFVYLLRNRDARDATWQWLQDNWPWIEEHFGSDKSFDYFPRYAGNILASRQQLSEYQHFFAPLRSEPALTRVIDMGITDITARVELIERDGPAVVAALTKV
;
A
#
# COMPACT_ATOMS: atom_id res chain seq x y z
N MET A 1 -27.97 4.21 -3.63
CA MET A 1 -27.61 5.06 -2.49
C MET A 1 -28.03 6.50 -2.79
N GLN A 2 -28.40 7.26 -1.77
CA GLN A 2 -28.73 8.66 -1.95
C GLN A 2 -27.42 9.45 -2.04
N GLN A 3 -27.25 10.28 -3.06
CA GLN A 3 -26.06 11.10 -3.22
C GLN A 3 -25.91 12.05 -2.04
N VAL A 4 -24.74 12.10 -1.43
CA VAL A 4 -24.43 13.02 -0.33
C VAL A 4 -24.37 14.45 -0.85
N THR A 5 -24.98 15.37 -0.10
CA THR A 5 -24.90 16.80 -0.41
C THR A 5 -23.56 17.36 0.08
N HIS A 6 -22.82 18.05 -0.78
CA HIS A 6 -21.58 18.70 -0.37
C HIS A 6 -21.88 19.92 0.52
N LEU A 7 -21.38 19.94 1.75
CA LEU A 7 -21.64 21.03 2.68
C LEU A 7 -20.91 22.32 2.29
N ILE A 8 -19.80 22.22 1.58
CA ILE A 8 -19.06 23.38 1.04
C ILE A 8 -19.93 24.22 0.10
N ASP A 9 -20.94 23.65 -0.55
CA ASP A 9 -21.87 24.40 -1.43
C ASP A 9 -22.74 25.41 -0.64
N PHE A 10 -22.89 25.22 0.66
CA PHE A 10 -23.72 26.03 1.54
C PHE A 10 -22.91 26.91 2.48
N PHE A 11 -21.78 26.39 2.99
CA PHE A 11 -20.91 27.09 3.90
C PHE A 11 -19.44 26.83 3.57
N ILE A 12 -18.70 27.88 3.25
CA ILE A 12 -17.29 27.81 2.85
C ILE A 12 -16.44 28.31 4.04
N PRO A 13 -15.81 27.42 4.81
CA PRO A 13 -14.93 27.81 5.91
C PRO A 13 -13.66 28.48 5.38
N THR A 14 -13.15 29.47 6.10
CA THR A 14 -11.89 30.16 5.79
C THR A 14 -10.89 30.04 6.92
N HIS A 15 -11.35 29.90 8.15
CA HIS A 15 -10.49 29.83 9.34
C HIS A 15 -11.16 29.04 10.48
N TYR A 16 -10.37 28.23 11.18
CA TYR A 16 -10.73 27.51 12.38
C TYR A 16 -9.83 27.92 13.55
N GLN A 17 -10.44 28.25 14.70
CA GLN A 17 -9.75 28.29 15.99
C GLN A 17 -10.21 27.09 16.79
N LEU A 18 -9.31 26.10 16.99
CA LEU A 18 -9.59 24.83 17.64
C LEU A 18 -8.85 24.76 18.97
N ALA A 19 -9.60 24.65 20.07
CA ALA A 19 -9.07 24.39 21.40
C ALA A 19 -9.58 23.03 21.90
N LEU A 20 -8.67 22.16 22.33
CA LEU A 20 -8.98 20.83 22.86
C LEU A 20 -8.40 20.67 24.26
N ASP A 21 -9.24 20.30 25.22
CA ASP A 21 -8.83 19.94 26.58
C ASP A 21 -8.94 18.42 26.73
N ILE A 22 -7.79 17.73 26.74
CA ILE A 22 -7.70 16.28 26.64
C ILE A 22 -7.37 15.66 28.00
N ASN A 23 -8.27 14.83 28.51
CA ASN A 23 -8.08 14.04 29.73
C ASN A 23 -7.89 12.56 29.41
N ARG A 24 -6.63 12.16 29.29
CA ARG A 24 -6.25 10.77 28.94
C ARG A 24 -6.75 9.76 29.99
N GLN A 25 -6.68 10.11 31.28
CA GLN A 25 -7.09 9.20 32.37
C GLN A 25 -8.59 8.90 32.36
N GLN A 26 -9.40 9.88 31.99
CA GLN A 26 -10.85 9.74 31.91
C GLN A 26 -11.33 9.27 30.53
N ARG A 27 -10.43 9.12 29.57
CA ARG A 27 -10.78 8.77 28.18
C ARG A 27 -11.83 9.71 27.59
N HIS A 28 -11.63 11.00 27.82
CA HIS A 28 -12.57 12.02 27.45
C HIS A 28 -11.85 13.32 27.06
N PHE A 29 -12.43 14.08 26.15
CA PHE A 29 -11.98 15.42 25.82
C PHE A 29 -13.16 16.38 25.68
N THR A 30 -12.90 17.66 25.94
CA THR A 30 -13.81 18.76 25.62
C THR A 30 -13.14 19.62 24.55
N GLY A 31 -13.95 20.23 23.69
CA GLY A 31 -13.47 21.11 22.65
C GLY A 31 -14.29 22.36 22.47
N GLN A 32 -13.62 23.41 22.04
CA GLN A 32 -14.24 24.60 21.51
C GLN A 32 -13.70 24.85 20.11
N VAL A 33 -14.58 25.00 19.14
CA VAL A 33 -14.20 25.42 17.79
C VAL A 33 -14.92 26.72 17.43
N THR A 34 -14.14 27.68 16.92
CA THR A 34 -14.69 28.90 16.30
C THR A 34 -14.35 28.86 14.81
N ILE A 35 -15.39 28.87 13.96
CA ILE A 35 -15.28 28.76 12.51
C ILE A 35 -15.69 30.07 11.87
N THR A 36 -14.82 30.70 11.11
CA THR A 36 -15.15 31.83 10.24
C THR A 36 -15.33 31.31 8.82
N GLY A 37 -16.44 31.67 8.16
CA GLY A 37 -16.72 31.22 6.81
C GLY A 37 -17.85 32.03 6.15
N GLU A 38 -18.17 31.71 4.92
CA GLU A 38 -19.18 32.41 4.11
C GLU A 38 -20.38 31.50 3.81
N THR A 39 -21.58 31.96 4.14
CA THR A 39 -22.81 31.33 3.67
C THR A 39 -23.18 31.81 2.27
N THR A 40 -23.52 30.88 1.40
CA THR A 40 -23.88 31.18 -0.01
C THR A 40 -25.34 31.63 -0.15
N GLN A 41 -26.20 31.25 0.81
CA GLN A 41 -27.65 31.47 0.78
C GLN A 41 -28.17 32.06 2.09
N ALA A 42 -29.08 33.06 2.01
CA ALA A 42 -29.77 33.61 3.17
C ALA A 42 -30.86 32.66 3.69
N ASN A 43 -31.11 32.67 5.02
CA ASN A 43 -32.13 31.88 5.70
C ASN A 43 -32.02 30.35 5.49
N THR A 44 -30.83 29.86 5.13
CA THR A 44 -30.52 28.43 5.05
C THR A 44 -29.73 28.06 6.32
N PRO A 45 -30.05 26.96 7.00
CA PRO A 45 -29.25 26.51 8.15
C PRO A 45 -27.79 26.29 7.76
N ILE A 46 -26.86 26.64 8.64
CA ILE A 46 -25.46 26.26 8.46
C ILE A 46 -25.31 24.81 8.88
N LYS A 47 -24.82 23.97 7.95
CA LYS A 47 -24.55 22.56 8.21
C LYS A 47 -23.08 22.33 8.40
N LEU A 48 -22.76 21.47 9.35
CA LEU A 48 -21.40 20.99 9.63
C LEU A 48 -21.44 19.48 9.82
N HIS A 49 -20.36 18.80 9.46
CA HIS A 49 -20.14 17.42 9.86
C HIS A 49 -19.78 17.38 11.36
N ALA A 50 -20.39 16.46 12.08
CA ALA A 50 -20.13 16.20 13.50
C ALA A 50 -20.65 14.80 13.83
N LYS A 51 -19.75 13.90 14.21
CA LYS A 51 -20.07 12.49 14.53
C LYS A 51 -19.56 12.18 15.92
N ASP A 52 -20.39 11.52 16.72
CA ASP A 52 -20.10 11.12 18.10
C ASP A 52 -19.68 12.28 19.04
N LEU A 53 -20.05 13.52 18.69
CA LEU A 53 -19.83 14.73 19.45
C LEU A 53 -21.11 15.18 20.14
N THR A 54 -21.04 15.39 21.44
CA THR A 54 -22.15 16.02 22.23
C THR A 54 -21.97 17.53 22.18
N ILE A 55 -22.77 18.24 21.39
CA ILE A 55 -22.73 19.72 21.32
C ILE A 55 -23.39 20.31 22.56
N THR A 56 -22.63 21.03 23.37
CA THR A 56 -23.11 21.65 24.63
C THR A 56 -23.57 23.09 24.47
N SER A 57 -22.99 23.81 23.48
CA SER A 57 -23.48 25.15 23.09
C SER A 57 -23.13 25.48 21.64
N ALA A 58 -23.97 26.34 21.04
CA ALA A 58 -23.73 26.83 19.67
C ALA A 58 -24.13 28.30 19.57
N THR A 59 -23.31 29.11 18.89
CA THR A 59 -23.64 30.52 18.58
C THR A 59 -23.25 30.80 17.10
N ILE A 60 -24.01 31.71 16.48
CA ILE A 60 -23.66 32.32 15.21
C ILE A 60 -23.61 33.83 15.43
N ASP A 61 -22.47 34.45 15.12
CA ASP A 61 -22.20 35.89 15.38
C ASP A 61 -22.53 36.33 16.84
N GLY A 62 -22.22 35.44 17.79
CA GLY A 62 -22.47 35.62 19.20
C GLY A 62 -23.95 35.43 19.63
N GLN A 63 -24.86 35.14 18.72
CA GLN A 63 -26.27 34.84 19.02
C GLN A 63 -26.47 33.33 19.23
N PRO A 64 -27.17 32.89 20.28
CA PRO A 64 -27.47 31.46 20.49
C PRO A 64 -28.19 30.85 19.28
N ALA A 65 -27.67 29.77 18.75
CA ALA A 65 -28.26 29.00 17.66
C ALA A 65 -28.86 27.68 18.19
N SER A 66 -29.98 27.24 17.63
CA SER A 66 -30.47 25.90 17.91
C SER A 66 -29.74 24.88 17.05
N VAL A 67 -29.46 23.70 17.62
CA VAL A 67 -28.76 22.61 16.98
C VAL A 67 -29.72 21.47 16.70
N GLU A 68 -29.78 21.01 15.45
CA GLU A 68 -30.48 19.80 15.06
C GLU A 68 -29.44 18.77 14.65
N HIS A 69 -29.53 17.54 15.19
CA HIS A 69 -28.60 16.45 14.90
C HIS A 69 -29.18 15.51 13.85
N HIS A 70 -28.34 15.10 12.87
CA HIS A 70 -28.61 14.13 11.83
C HIS A 70 -27.40 13.22 11.72
N GLU A 71 -27.49 11.95 11.99
CA GLU A 71 -26.38 11.01 11.86
C GLU A 71 -24.97 11.65 12.04
N ASP A 72 -24.24 11.93 10.96
CA ASP A 72 -22.89 12.53 10.93
C ASP A 72 -22.89 14.05 10.71
N GLU A 73 -24.06 14.72 10.76
CA GLU A 73 -24.21 16.16 10.51
C GLU A 73 -24.96 16.87 11.66
N ILE A 74 -24.69 18.16 11.79
CA ILE A 74 -25.50 19.07 12.58
C ILE A 74 -25.98 20.23 11.73
N SER A 75 -27.22 20.70 11.97
CA SER A 75 -27.78 21.91 11.39
C SER A 75 -27.91 22.99 12.44
N LEU A 76 -27.38 24.19 12.17
CA LEU A 76 -27.42 25.35 13.04
C LEU A 76 -28.44 26.34 12.52
N HIS A 77 -29.41 26.71 13.36
CA HIS A 77 -30.52 27.56 12.96
C HIS A 77 -30.50 28.87 13.74
N LEU A 78 -30.70 29.98 13.00
CA LEU A 78 -31.13 31.29 13.53
C LEU A 78 -32.47 31.69 12.90
N PRO A 79 -33.29 32.49 13.59
CA PRO A 79 -34.55 33.01 13.03
C PRO A 79 -34.38 33.79 11.73
N THR A 80 -33.23 34.46 11.57
CA THR A 80 -32.83 35.17 10.36
C THR A 80 -31.32 35.01 10.20
N LEU A 81 -30.88 34.54 9.02
CA LEU A 81 -29.47 34.42 8.67
C LEU A 81 -29.25 35.10 7.30
N SER A 82 -28.36 36.07 7.24
CA SER A 82 -28.00 36.70 5.97
C SER A 82 -27.04 35.80 5.17
N ALA A 83 -26.94 35.97 3.86
CA ALA A 83 -25.77 35.48 3.12
C ALA A 83 -24.56 36.36 3.45
N GLY A 84 -23.37 35.77 3.44
CA GLY A 84 -22.11 36.45 3.71
C GLY A 84 -21.28 35.81 4.83
N THR A 85 -20.32 36.52 5.36
CA THR A 85 -19.38 36.03 6.38
C THR A 85 -20.04 35.89 7.75
N HIS A 86 -19.86 34.77 8.39
CA HIS A 86 -20.32 34.44 9.74
C HIS A 86 -19.23 33.83 10.59
N THR A 87 -19.35 34.01 11.90
CA THR A 87 -18.51 33.37 12.90
C THR A 87 -19.39 32.44 13.76
N ILE A 88 -19.06 31.15 13.72
CA ILE A 88 -19.75 30.08 14.43
C ILE A 88 -18.86 29.65 15.58
N THR A 89 -19.40 29.61 16.81
CA THR A 89 -18.67 29.05 17.97
C THR A 89 -19.48 27.89 18.55
N LEU A 90 -18.82 26.74 18.67
CA LEU A 90 -19.38 25.50 19.23
C LEU A 90 -18.52 25.06 20.41
N THR A 91 -19.17 24.63 21.51
CA THR A 91 -18.51 23.84 22.56
C THR A 91 -19.11 22.45 22.56
N TYR A 92 -18.30 21.45 22.83
CA TYR A 92 -18.67 20.04 22.69
C TYR A 92 -17.79 19.15 23.58
N GLU A 93 -18.22 17.90 23.74
CA GLU A 93 -17.47 16.87 24.45
C GLU A 93 -17.58 15.54 23.74
N ALA A 94 -16.57 14.68 23.89
CA ALA A 94 -16.55 13.34 23.31
C ALA A 94 -15.63 12.38 24.07
N ALA A 95 -15.83 11.09 23.85
CA ALA A 95 -14.97 10.02 24.36
C ALA A 95 -13.74 9.81 23.48
N ILE A 96 -12.63 9.38 24.07
CA ILE A 96 -11.47 8.83 23.37
C ILE A 96 -11.70 7.33 23.22
N THR A 97 -11.70 6.83 21.98
CA THR A 97 -11.98 5.42 21.64
C THR A 97 -10.72 4.70 21.14
N ASP A 98 -10.74 3.39 21.08
CA ASP A 98 -9.63 2.57 20.54
C ASP A 98 -9.80 2.24 19.04
N SER A 99 -10.49 3.08 18.28
CA SER A 99 -10.94 2.81 16.90
C SER A 99 -9.87 2.98 15.82
N LEU A 100 -8.64 3.36 16.14
CA LEU A 100 -7.53 3.68 15.21
C LEU A 100 -7.84 4.82 14.21
N HIS A 101 -8.88 5.61 14.47
CA HIS A 101 -9.25 6.84 13.77
C HIS A 101 -9.83 7.87 14.75
N GLY A 102 -10.02 9.11 14.29
CA GLY A 102 -10.38 10.21 15.19
C GLY A 102 -9.21 10.53 16.14
N LEU A 103 -9.48 10.63 17.44
CA LEU A 103 -8.49 10.77 18.52
C LEU A 103 -8.44 9.47 19.33
N TYR A 104 -7.30 8.75 19.27
CA TYR A 104 -7.21 7.42 19.86
C TYR A 104 -5.84 7.15 20.53
N PRO A 105 -5.75 6.16 21.44
CA PRO A 105 -4.49 5.76 22.07
C PRO A 105 -3.74 4.71 21.26
N CYS A 106 -2.42 4.81 21.30
CA CYS A 106 -1.48 3.78 20.84
C CYS A 106 -0.73 3.20 22.03
N TYR A 107 -0.66 1.89 22.14
CA TYR A 107 -0.08 1.19 23.29
C TYR A 107 1.30 0.61 23.01
N TYR A 108 2.19 0.71 23.99
CA TYR A 108 3.51 0.10 23.93
C TYR A 108 3.99 -0.37 25.31
N GLN A 109 4.97 -1.26 25.32
CA GLN A 109 5.60 -1.74 26.54
C GLN A 109 6.96 -1.06 26.72
N HIS A 110 7.22 -0.49 27.91
CA HIS A 110 8.51 0.08 28.23
C HIS A 110 8.86 -0.14 29.71
N ASN A 111 10.05 -0.67 29.98
CA ASN A 111 10.52 -0.97 31.34
C ASN A 111 9.54 -1.83 32.18
N GLY A 112 8.86 -2.80 31.52
CA GLY A 112 7.90 -3.69 32.18
C GLY A 112 6.55 -3.06 32.51
N ALA A 113 6.25 -1.85 32.01
CA ALA A 113 4.97 -1.17 32.15
C ALA A 113 4.30 -0.95 30.77
N LYS A 114 2.99 -1.14 30.73
CA LYS A 114 2.15 -0.72 29.59
C LYS A 114 2.04 0.80 29.63
N LYS A 115 2.40 1.43 28.53
CA LYS A 115 2.36 2.87 28.30
C LYS A 115 1.43 3.18 27.13
N GLU A 116 1.03 4.43 27.00
CA GLU A 116 0.24 4.91 25.86
C GLU A 116 0.72 6.29 25.40
N LEU A 117 0.52 6.58 24.13
CA LEU A 117 0.46 7.90 23.55
C LEU A 117 -0.91 8.10 22.90
N LEU A 118 -1.34 9.34 22.70
CA LEU A 118 -2.53 9.66 21.92
C LEU A 118 -2.11 10.23 20.58
N MET A 119 -2.89 9.94 19.54
CA MET A 119 -2.74 10.54 18.23
C MET A 119 -4.07 10.70 17.51
N THR A 120 -4.04 11.49 16.44
CA THR A 120 -5.18 11.62 15.54
C THR A 120 -4.93 10.92 14.22
N GLN A 121 -6.00 10.38 13.61
CA GLN A 121 -6.04 9.92 12.23
C GLN A 121 -7.36 10.37 11.60
N PHE A 122 -7.31 11.28 10.63
CA PHE A 122 -8.49 11.92 10.08
C PHE A 122 -8.82 11.53 8.64
N GLU A 123 -7.89 11.04 7.88
CA GLU A 123 -8.20 10.56 6.53
C GLU A 123 -9.04 9.27 6.60
N SER A 124 -10.15 9.23 5.87
CA SER A 124 -10.57 10.20 4.87
C SER A 124 -11.50 11.30 5.42
N HIS A 125 -12.36 10.98 6.42
CA HIS A 125 -13.44 11.87 6.92
C HIS A 125 -13.71 11.69 8.44
N HIS A 126 -12.64 11.57 9.23
CA HIS A 126 -12.70 11.36 10.68
C HIS A 126 -12.34 12.62 11.50
N ALA A 127 -12.06 13.77 10.85
CA ALA A 127 -11.94 15.05 11.55
C ALA A 127 -13.24 15.41 12.29
N ARG A 128 -14.39 15.07 11.70
CA ARG A 128 -15.75 15.24 12.26
C ARG A 128 -16.00 14.51 13.57
N GLU A 129 -15.15 13.54 13.92
CA GLU A 129 -15.22 12.81 15.20
C GLU A 129 -14.46 13.52 16.31
N VAL A 130 -13.70 14.58 16.00
CA VAL A 130 -12.88 15.33 16.96
C VAL A 130 -13.30 16.79 17.05
N PHE A 131 -13.78 17.39 15.97
CA PHE A 131 -14.34 18.74 15.98
C PHE A 131 -15.37 18.95 14.86
N PRO A 132 -16.45 19.72 15.11
CA PRO A 132 -17.40 20.08 14.06
C PRO A 132 -16.72 20.86 12.94
N CYS A 133 -16.89 20.45 11.68
CA CYS A 133 -16.22 21.05 10.52
C CYS A 133 -16.97 20.79 9.20
N VAL A 134 -16.53 21.41 8.13
CA VAL A 134 -16.84 20.95 6.76
C VAL A 134 -15.73 19.99 6.37
N ASP A 135 -15.98 18.69 6.58
CA ASP A 135 -15.00 17.62 6.43
C ASP A 135 -14.94 17.11 4.99
N GLU A 136 -14.55 17.99 4.08
CA GLU A 136 -14.45 17.77 2.64
C GLU A 136 -13.11 18.29 2.12
N PRO A 137 -12.45 17.58 1.17
CA PRO A 137 -11.10 17.97 0.69
C PRO A 137 -11.04 19.39 0.13
N ALA A 138 -12.12 19.86 -0.50
CA ALA A 138 -12.20 21.20 -1.08
C ALA A 138 -12.37 22.30 -0.04
N ALA A 139 -12.78 21.98 1.20
CA ALA A 139 -13.04 22.94 2.26
C ALA A 139 -11.77 23.38 2.99
N LYS A 140 -10.76 23.82 2.22
CA LYS A 140 -9.48 24.28 2.78
C LYS A 140 -9.64 25.57 3.61
N ALA A 141 -9.05 25.58 4.78
CA ALA A 141 -9.02 26.72 5.69
C ALA A 141 -7.67 26.79 6.44
N THR A 142 -7.41 27.90 7.13
CA THR A 142 -6.30 28.01 8.10
C THR A 142 -6.76 27.52 9.47
N PHE A 143 -5.83 27.01 10.29
CA PHE A 143 -6.10 26.51 11.63
C PHE A 143 -5.17 27.16 12.66
N ASP A 144 -5.77 27.69 13.74
CA ASP A 144 -5.10 27.99 15.00
C ASP A 144 -5.46 26.88 16.00
N ILE A 145 -4.46 26.12 16.44
CA ILE A 145 -4.68 24.94 17.28
C ILE A 145 -4.07 25.16 18.66
N THR A 146 -4.84 24.91 19.69
CA THR A 146 -4.39 24.91 21.08
C THR A 146 -4.83 23.60 21.75
N VAL A 147 -3.92 22.95 22.45
CA VAL A 147 -4.18 21.68 23.15
C VAL A 147 -3.75 21.80 24.60
N THR A 148 -4.65 21.43 25.52
CA THR A 148 -4.38 21.34 26.95
C THR A 148 -4.32 19.87 27.36
N THR A 149 -3.22 19.46 28.01
CA THR A 149 -2.95 18.08 28.45
C THR A 149 -2.33 18.08 29.84
N GLU A 150 -2.11 16.88 30.42
CA GLU A 150 -1.25 16.74 31.58
C GLU A 150 0.19 17.20 31.27
N PRO A 151 0.91 17.78 32.25
CA PRO A 151 2.30 18.22 32.04
C PRO A 151 3.27 17.04 31.94
N GLY A 152 4.45 17.30 31.36
CA GLY A 152 5.55 16.33 31.29
C GLY A 152 5.51 15.38 30.11
N ILE A 153 4.63 15.60 29.13
CA ILE A 153 4.58 14.89 27.86
C ILE A 153 4.92 15.82 26.69
N THR A 154 5.39 15.24 25.59
CA THR A 154 5.56 15.95 24.32
C THR A 154 4.22 16.07 23.62
N VAL A 155 3.92 17.26 23.08
CA VAL A 155 2.73 17.52 22.24
C VAL A 155 3.20 18.04 20.89
N LEU A 156 2.92 17.29 19.82
CA LEU A 156 3.25 17.60 18.44
C LEU A 156 1.98 17.98 17.68
N GLY A 157 2.09 18.92 16.76
CA GLY A 157 1.04 19.33 15.83
C GLY A 157 1.63 19.65 14.45
N ASN A 158 0.79 20.03 13.49
CA ASN A 158 1.20 20.34 12.12
C ASN A 158 2.30 21.44 12.05
N MET A 159 2.22 22.43 12.91
CA MET A 159 3.10 23.59 12.94
C MET A 159 4.03 23.61 14.17
N PRO A 160 5.09 24.40 14.17
CA PRO A 160 5.92 24.58 15.36
C PRO A 160 5.11 25.10 16.57
N VAL A 161 5.53 24.71 17.76
CA VAL A 161 5.00 25.26 19.00
C VAL A 161 5.32 26.75 19.08
N GLN A 162 4.29 27.60 19.21
CA GLN A 162 4.41 29.02 19.38
C GLN A 162 4.60 29.40 20.86
N SER A 163 3.86 28.72 21.74
CA SER A 163 3.95 28.93 23.18
C SER A 163 3.49 27.72 23.98
N GLN A 164 4.05 27.55 25.17
CA GLN A 164 3.59 26.58 26.16
C GLN A 164 3.41 27.30 27.51
N GLN A 165 2.31 26.99 28.19
CA GLN A 165 2.01 27.56 29.50
C GLN A 165 1.48 26.46 30.43
N GLU A 166 2.14 26.31 31.57
CA GLU A 166 1.67 25.41 32.64
C GLU A 166 0.89 26.20 33.70
N ALA A 167 -0.35 25.82 34.00
CA ALA A 167 -1.18 26.41 35.00
C ALA A 167 -2.14 25.36 35.62
N ASP A 168 -2.32 25.39 36.93
CA ASP A 168 -3.25 24.52 37.67
C ASP A 168 -3.05 23.01 37.43
N GLY A 169 -1.80 22.58 37.11
CA GLY A 169 -1.44 21.17 36.82
C GLY A 169 -1.77 20.72 35.40
N TRP A 170 -2.02 21.64 34.48
CA TRP A 170 -2.24 21.38 33.05
C TRP A 170 -1.22 22.14 32.19
N LEU A 171 -0.84 21.56 31.09
CA LEU A 171 0.02 22.16 30.09
C LEU A 171 -0.83 22.57 28.87
N THR A 172 -0.87 23.86 28.56
CA THR A 172 -1.50 24.37 27.34
C THR A 172 -0.42 24.65 26.30
N THR A 173 -0.50 23.98 25.18
CA THR A 173 0.40 24.14 24.01
C THR A 173 -0.37 24.81 22.88
N THR A 174 0.13 25.95 22.40
CA THR A 174 -0.40 26.69 21.25
C THR A 174 0.58 26.56 20.09
N PHE A 175 0.09 26.18 18.91
CA PHE A 175 0.89 26.07 17.69
C PHE A 175 0.79 27.34 16.85
N ALA A 176 1.77 27.55 15.98
CA ALA A 176 1.68 28.58 14.95
C ALA A 176 0.54 28.25 13.98
N GLN A 177 -0.06 29.28 13.36
CA GLN A 177 -1.13 29.10 12.38
C GLN A 177 -0.67 28.25 11.20
N THR A 178 -1.54 27.34 10.74
CA THR A 178 -1.28 26.54 9.54
C THR A 178 -1.44 27.38 8.28
N PRO A 179 -0.81 27.00 7.17
CA PRO A 179 -1.27 27.44 5.86
C PRO A 179 -2.70 26.92 5.59
N ARG A 180 -3.28 27.37 4.49
CA ARG A 180 -4.61 26.90 4.07
C ARG A 180 -4.54 25.44 3.64
N MET A 181 -5.25 24.56 4.36
CA MET A 181 -5.22 23.11 4.15
C MET A 181 -6.59 22.46 4.42
N SER A 182 -6.76 21.21 3.98
CA SER A 182 -7.95 20.40 4.22
C SER A 182 -8.00 19.85 5.66
N THR A 183 -9.18 19.58 6.18
CA THR A 183 -9.41 19.07 7.55
C THR A 183 -8.73 17.75 7.81
N TYR A 184 -8.70 16.83 6.83
CA TYR A 184 -8.13 15.50 6.99
C TYR A 184 -6.61 15.50 7.26
N LEU A 185 -5.92 16.62 7.00
CA LEU A 185 -4.48 16.80 7.23
C LEU A 185 -4.13 17.35 8.62
N VAL A 186 -5.14 17.74 9.41
CA VAL A 186 -4.91 18.20 10.81
C VAL A 186 -4.47 17.01 11.65
N ALA A 187 -3.37 17.19 12.41
CA ALA A 187 -2.81 16.10 13.19
C ALA A 187 -2.24 16.55 14.53
N LEU A 188 -2.34 15.65 15.50
CA LEU A 188 -1.75 15.76 16.83
C LEU A 188 -1.16 14.42 17.24
N VAL A 189 0.01 14.46 17.89
CA VAL A 189 0.60 13.30 18.60
C VAL A 189 1.06 13.77 19.96
N MET A 190 0.72 13.03 21.03
CA MET A 190 1.05 13.42 22.38
C MET A 190 1.38 12.23 23.28
N GLY A 191 2.51 12.30 23.99
CA GLY A 191 2.99 11.23 24.85
C GLY A 191 4.45 11.35 25.22
N GLU A 192 5.02 10.28 25.80
CA GLU A 192 6.45 10.19 26.02
C GLU A 192 7.14 9.83 24.70
N LEU A 193 7.96 10.74 24.16
CA LEU A 193 8.66 10.59 22.88
C LEU A 193 10.14 10.94 23.02
N GLN A 194 10.98 10.26 22.25
CA GLN A 194 12.36 10.62 21.97
C GLN A 194 12.50 11.01 20.49
N HIS A 195 13.53 11.79 20.16
CA HIS A 195 13.74 12.21 18.78
C HIS A 195 15.21 12.50 18.47
N ILE A 196 15.48 12.58 17.17
CA ILE A 196 16.68 13.18 16.58
C ILE A 196 16.26 14.23 15.55
N THR A 197 17.09 15.25 15.38
CA THR A 197 16.77 16.39 14.50
C THR A 197 17.94 16.70 13.57
N GLY A 198 17.62 17.07 12.34
CA GLY A 198 18.52 17.59 11.33
C GLY A 198 17.89 18.76 10.60
N GLN A 199 18.53 19.22 9.52
CA GLN A 199 18.04 20.36 8.74
C GLN A 199 18.40 20.17 7.27
N THR A 200 17.47 20.53 6.37
CA THR A 200 17.76 20.59 4.92
C THR A 200 18.67 21.77 4.62
N LYS A 201 19.31 21.78 3.44
CA LYS A 201 20.14 22.91 2.96
C LYS A 201 19.36 24.23 2.91
N ASP A 202 18.05 24.20 2.76
CA ASP A 202 17.18 25.36 2.66
C ASP A 202 16.59 25.78 4.02
N GLY A 203 16.96 25.09 5.11
CA GLY A 203 16.64 25.48 6.47
C GLY A 203 15.37 24.89 7.05
N VAL A 204 14.74 23.90 6.41
CA VAL A 204 13.61 23.14 6.97
C VAL A 204 14.15 22.24 8.09
N GLU A 205 13.59 22.35 9.29
CA GLU A 205 13.89 21.45 10.41
C GLU A 205 13.20 20.11 10.17
N VAL A 206 13.96 19.01 10.24
CA VAL A 206 13.44 17.65 10.08
C VAL A 206 13.71 16.86 11.34
N SER A 207 12.67 16.30 11.96
CA SER A 207 12.79 15.51 13.17
C SER A 207 12.14 14.13 12.99
N VAL A 208 12.80 13.09 13.50
CA VAL A 208 12.25 11.74 13.58
C VAL A 208 12.00 11.39 15.02
N TRP A 209 10.77 11.00 15.33
CA TRP A 209 10.25 10.73 16.67
C TRP A 209 9.84 9.28 16.84
N ALA A 210 10.06 8.74 18.02
CA ALA A 210 9.58 7.41 18.40
C ALA A 210 9.33 7.34 19.92
N THR A 211 8.64 6.28 20.37
CA THR A 211 8.50 6.00 21.80
C THR A 211 9.86 5.67 22.43
N PRO A 212 10.04 5.87 23.74
CA PRO A 212 11.30 5.51 24.44
C PRO A 212 11.61 4.00 24.43
N ALA A 213 10.66 3.17 23.98
CA ALA A 213 10.87 1.72 23.84
C ALA A 213 11.79 1.37 22.65
N GLN A 214 11.90 2.25 21.68
CA GLN A 214 12.70 2.02 20.46
C GLN A 214 14.16 2.40 20.66
N ALA A 215 15.05 1.73 19.92
CA ALA A 215 16.48 2.04 19.95
C ALA A 215 16.75 3.39 19.28
N PRO A 216 17.48 4.35 19.90
CA PRO A 216 17.75 5.65 19.29
C PRO A 216 18.45 5.56 17.93
N ALA A 217 19.30 4.54 17.71
CA ALA A 217 20.00 4.34 16.44
C ALA A 217 19.07 3.99 15.27
N SER A 218 17.87 3.47 15.53
CA SER A 218 16.90 3.12 14.49
C SER A 218 16.27 4.33 13.79
N LEU A 219 16.43 5.56 14.34
CA LEU A 219 15.88 6.78 13.78
C LEU A 219 16.79 7.40 12.68
N ASN A 220 18.09 7.04 12.66
CA ASN A 220 19.08 7.74 11.84
C ASN A 220 18.81 7.61 10.34
N PHE A 221 18.48 6.41 9.86
CA PHE A 221 18.23 6.18 8.44
C PHE A 221 17.05 7.03 7.93
N ALA A 222 15.96 7.06 8.71
CA ALA A 222 14.78 7.85 8.37
C ALA A 222 15.08 9.35 8.30
N LEU A 223 15.87 9.87 9.24
CA LEU A 223 16.25 11.29 9.25
C LEU A 223 17.06 11.67 8.00
N GLU A 224 18.10 10.89 7.70
CA GLU A 224 18.94 11.14 6.52
C GLU A 224 18.13 11.07 5.24
N HIS A 225 17.28 10.04 5.10
CA HIS A 225 16.48 9.84 3.89
C HIS A 225 15.40 10.93 3.74
N ALA A 226 14.71 11.33 4.82
CA ALA A 226 13.71 12.40 4.78
C ALA A 226 14.31 13.75 4.35
N ILE A 227 15.49 14.12 4.87
CA ILE A 227 16.20 15.35 4.46
C ILE A 227 16.49 15.31 2.96
N ARG A 228 17.08 14.22 2.45
CA ARG A 228 17.42 14.08 1.03
C ARG A 228 16.19 14.08 0.12
N SER A 229 15.08 13.48 0.56
CA SER A 229 13.82 13.46 -0.20
C SER A 229 13.19 14.86 -0.31
N ILE A 230 13.17 15.64 0.78
CA ILE A 230 12.70 17.04 0.73
C ILE A 230 13.56 17.87 -0.23
N GLU A 231 14.88 17.75 -0.16
CA GLU A 231 15.80 18.44 -1.04
C GLU A 231 15.64 18.07 -2.51
N PHE A 232 15.40 16.77 -2.78
CA PHE A 232 15.11 16.28 -4.12
C PHE A 232 13.80 16.88 -4.67
N PHE A 233 12.70 16.82 -3.89
CA PHE A 233 11.41 17.34 -4.34
C PHE A 233 11.41 18.85 -4.52
N ASN A 234 12.09 19.62 -3.65
CA ASN A 234 12.29 21.05 -3.83
C ASN A 234 12.91 21.38 -5.20
N GLU A 235 13.92 20.62 -5.60
CA GLU A 235 14.62 20.82 -6.89
C GLU A 235 13.77 20.31 -8.06
N TYR A 236 13.15 19.14 -7.93
CA TYR A 236 12.37 18.53 -9.02
C TYR A 236 11.14 19.36 -9.36
N PHE A 237 10.38 19.81 -8.36
CA PHE A 237 9.17 20.60 -8.56
C PHE A 237 9.41 22.11 -8.72
N ASP A 238 10.64 22.58 -8.52
CA ASP A 238 10.96 24.03 -8.44
C ASP A 238 9.97 24.79 -7.52
N THR A 239 9.56 24.13 -6.47
CA THR A 239 8.60 24.63 -5.48
C THR A 239 9.10 24.21 -4.09
N PRO A 240 9.58 25.16 -3.27
CA PRO A 240 10.11 24.85 -1.95
C PRO A 240 9.07 24.19 -1.04
N TYR A 241 9.50 23.28 -0.16
CA TYR A 241 8.68 22.72 0.90
C TYR A 241 8.07 23.86 1.72
N PRO A 242 6.74 23.91 1.86
CA PRO A 242 6.07 25.15 2.28
C PRO A 242 6.03 25.36 3.79
N LEU A 243 6.49 24.41 4.60
CA LEU A 243 6.45 24.50 6.06
C LEU A 243 7.85 24.68 6.66
N PRO A 244 7.97 25.27 7.86
CA PRO A 244 9.27 25.46 8.52
C PRO A 244 9.84 24.18 9.12
N LYS A 245 9.03 23.14 9.27
CA LYS A 245 9.41 21.86 9.84
C LYS A 245 8.74 20.68 9.13
N SER A 246 9.33 19.48 9.29
CA SER A 246 8.76 18.18 8.95
C SER A 246 9.07 17.20 10.06
N ASP A 247 8.04 16.81 10.84
CA ASP A 247 8.15 15.78 11.86
C ASP A 247 7.69 14.45 11.30
N HIS A 248 8.46 13.39 11.55
CA HIS A 248 8.20 12.01 11.17
C HIS A 248 8.06 11.18 12.44
N VAL A 249 6.89 10.65 12.72
CA VAL A 249 6.59 9.99 14.01
C VAL A 249 6.27 8.52 13.81
N ALA A 250 7.10 7.64 14.38
CA ALA A 250 6.80 6.22 14.49
C ALA A 250 5.82 5.96 15.63
N VAL A 251 4.66 5.41 15.33
CA VAL A 251 3.60 5.14 16.30
C VAL A 251 3.36 3.64 16.47
N PRO A 252 3.05 3.19 17.70
CA PRO A 252 2.88 1.76 18.01
C PRO A 252 1.69 1.11 17.33
N ASP A 253 0.57 1.83 17.22
CA ASP A 253 -0.69 1.31 16.67
C ASP A 253 -1.20 2.24 15.57
N PHE A 254 -1.27 1.72 14.33
CA PHE A 254 -1.71 2.46 13.16
C PHE A 254 -2.30 1.54 12.11
N SER A 255 -3.47 1.83 11.57
CA SER A 255 -4.19 0.98 10.63
C SER A 255 -3.54 0.95 9.24
N SER A 256 -2.99 2.08 8.78
CA SER A 256 -2.27 2.20 7.49
C SER A 256 -0.76 2.04 7.65
N GLY A 257 0.00 2.13 6.57
CA GLY A 257 1.47 2.18 6.61
C GLY A 257 2.00 3.51 7.15
N ALA A 258 1.48 4.62 6.61
CA ALA A 258 1.77 5.98 7.03
C ALA A 258 0.62 6.94 6.66
N MET A 259 0.78 8.23 6.99
CA MET A 259 -0.18 9.30 6.70
C MET A 259 0.54 10.63 6.54
N GLU A 260 0.26 11.32 5.45
CA GLU A 260 0.90 12.55 4.99
C GLU A 260 0.55 13.82 5.78
N ASN A 261 0.00 13.78 6.96
CA ASN A 261 -0.40 14.97 7.73
C ASN A 261 0.62 16.11 7.60
N TRP A 262 0.18 17.29 7.15
CA TRP A 262 1.10 18.34 6.73
C TRP A 262 2.01 18.82 7.88
N GLY A 263 3.31 18.54 7.76
CA GLY A 263 4.32 18.88 8.76
C GLY A 263 4.40 17.96 9.99
N LEU A 264 3.54 16.92 10.08
CA LEU A 264 3.52 15.92 11.14
C LEU A 264 3.12 14.55 10.57
N ILE A 265 4.01 13.94 9.82
CA ILE A 265 3.77 12.65 9.15
C ILE A 265 3.84 11.53 10.17
N THR A 266 2.84 10.66 10.18
CA THR A 266 2.77 9.52 11.11
C THR A 266 2.99 8.20 10.37
N TYR A 267 3.69 7.26 11.00
CA TYR A 267 4.09 5.99 10.40
C TYR A 267 3.90 4.84 11.37
N ARG A 268 3.60 3.65 10.85
CA ARG A 268 3.92 2.43 11.60
C ARG A 268 5.41 2.39 11.94
N GLU A 269 5.75 1.81 13.08
CA GLU A 269 7.15 1.62 13.48
C GLU A 269 7.97 0.88 12.38
N SER A 270 7.39 -0.13 11.73
CA SER A 270 8.01 -0.89 10.63
C SER A 270 8.17 -0.11 9.31
N ALA A 271 7.51 1.02 9.16
CA ALA A 271 7.58 1.86 7.96
C ALA A 271 8.50 3.08 8.13
N LEU A 272 9.12 3.25 9.30
CA LEU A 272 10.01 4.37 9.59
C LEU A 272 11.34 3.96 10.24
N LEU A 273 11.32 2.99 11.16
CA LEU A 273 12.47 2.67 12.01
C LEU A 273 13.34 1.57 11.37
N ALA A 274 14.62 1.87 11.18
CA ALA A 274 15.61 0.95 10.63
C ALA A 274 16.74 0.73 11.64
N ASP A 275 16.72 -0.39 12.36
CA ASP A 275 17.86 -0.77 13.20
C ASP A 275 19.06 -1.12 12.32
N PRO A 276 20.24 -0.49 12.52
CA PRO A 276 21.40 -0.67 11.64
C PRO A 276 21.95 -2.10 11.62
N THR A 277 21.59 -2.93 12.59
CA THR A 277 22.10 -4.29 12.76
C THR A 277 21.09 -5.39 12.45
N THR A 278 19.79 -5.08 12.45
CA THR A 278 18.74 -6.09 12.37
C THR A 278 17.72 -5.87 11.25
N THR A 279 17.64 -4.68 10.68
CA THR A 279 16.73 -4.40 9.56
C THR A 279 17.37 -4.87 8.24
N THR A 280 16.62 -5.62 7.43
CA THR A 280 17.08 -6.14 6.15
C THR A 280 17.23 -5.03 5.09
N ILE A 281 17.94 -5.34 4.00
CA ILE A 281 18.06 -4.42 2.86
C ILE A 281 16.67 -4.14 2.27
N ALA A 282 15.84 -5.17 2.12
CA ALA A 282 14.48 -5.03 1.59
C ALA A 282 13.61 -4.12 2.48
N ASP A 283 13.69 -4.26 3.81
CA ASP A 283 12.96 -3.40 4.74
C ASP A 283 13.46 -1.94 4.69
N LYS A 284 14.78 -1.72 4.55
CA LYS A 284 15.33 -0.35 4.34
C LYS A 284 14.83 0.28 3.05
N GLN A 285 14.76 -0.49 1.97
CA GLN A 285 14.20 -0.04 0.69
C GLN A 285 12.72 0.32 0.86
N TYR A 286 11.94 -0.51 1.54
CA TYR A 286 10.53 -0.23 1.87
C TYR A 286 10.38 1.04 2.72
N ILE A 287 11.17 1.21 3.78
CA ILE A 287 11.16 2.43 4.62
C ILE A 287 11.46 3.67 3.77
N ALA A 288 12.46 3.59 2.90
CA ALA A 288 12.83 4.69 2.01
C ALA A 288 11.70 5.06 1.03
N THR A 289 11.03 4.05 0.43
CA THR A 289 9.89 4.31 -0.45
C THR A 289 8.73 4.94 0.32
N VAL A 290 8.36 4.42 1.50
CA VAL A 290 7.27 5.00 2.30
C VAL A 290 7.59 6.45 2.72
N ILE A 291 8.80 6.74 3.20
CA ILE A 291 9.19 8.13 3.54
C ILE A 291 9.08 9.05 2.33
N SER A 292 9.53 8.60 1.15
CA SER A 292 9.46 9.39 -0.08
C SER A 292 8.01 9.56 -0.58
N HIS A 293 7.16 8.54 -0.37
CA HIS A 293 5.72 8.58 -0.62
C HIS A 293 5.06 9.71 0.18
N GLU A 294 5.19 9.67 1.49
CA GLU A 294 4.59 10.66 2.39
C GLU A 294 5.13 12.08 2.17
N LEU A 295 6.40 12.19 1.80
CA LEU A 295 6.99 13.49 1.45
C LEU A 295 6.52 14.00 0.08
N SER A 296 6.27 13.13 -0.90
CA SER A 296 5.67 13.54 -2.17
C SER A 296 4.28 14.15 -1.98
N HIS A 297 3.49 13.60 -1.07
CA HIS A 297 2.17 14.13 -0.71
C HIS A 297 2.21 15.58 -0.21
N GLN A 298 3.34 16.05 0.32
CA GLN A 298 3.44 17.43 0.79
C GLN A 298 3.19 18.45 -0.36
N TRP A 299 3.35 18.03 -1.61
CA TRP A 299 2.97 18.75 -2.83
C TRP A 299 1.70 18.18 -3.46
N PHE A 300 1.67 16.85 -3.75
CA PHE A 300 0.52 16.16 -4.32
C PHE A 300 -0.41 15.63 -3.23
N GLY A 301 -1.41 16.39 -2.84
CA GLY A 301 -2.35 16.11 -1.76
C GLY A 301 -2.47 17.26 -0.76
N ASN A 302 -1.33 17.85 -0.35
CA ASN A 302 -1.31 18.87 0.68
C ASN A 302 -1.27 20.29 0.10
N LEU A 303 -0.25 20.62 -0.68
CA LEU A 303 -0.16 21.92 -1.35
C LEU A 303 -1.29 22.08 -2.37
N VAL A 304 -1.47 21.11 -3.25
CA VAL A 304 -2.60 20.99 -4.17
C VAL A 304 -3.38 19.73 -3.85
N THR A 305 -4.65 19.86 -3.48
CA THR A 305 -5.52 18.75 -3.07
C THR A 305 -6.59 18.50 -4.14
N MET A 306 -7.01 17.25 -4.37
CA MET A 306 -8.19 16.96 -5.19
C MET A 306 -9.40 17.73 -4.68
N LYS A 307 -10.35 18.06 -5.57
CA LYS A 307 -11.61 18.69 -5.18
C LYS A 307 -12.54 17.74 -4.45
N TRP A 308 -12.58 16.47 -4.90
CA TRP A 308 -13.35 15.40 -4.31
C TRP A 308 -12.64 14.06 -4.44
N TRP A 309 -13.04 13.09 -3.67
CA TRP A 309 -12.45 11.77 -3.53
C TRP A 309 -12.42 10.94 -4.83
N ASP A 310 -13.25 11.26 -5.82
CA ASP A 310 -13.19 10.63 -7.15
C ASP A 310 -11.86 10.88 -7.88
N ASN A 311 -11.13 11.92 -7.49
CA ASN A 311 -9.79 12.24 -7.95
C ASN A 311 -8.69 11.90 -6.92
N LEU A 312 -8.91 10.94 -6.01
CA LEU A 312 -7.91 10.48 -5.04
C LEU A 312 -6.57 10.09 -5.70
N TRP A 313 -6.63 9.64 -6.95
CA TRP A 313 -5.45 9.30 -7.73
C TRP A 313 -4.47 10.49 -7.93
N LEU A 314 -4.93 11.73 -7.89
CA LEU A 314 -4.05 12.92 -7.92
C LEU A 314 -3.12 12.99 -6.70
N ASN A 315 -3.52 12.40 -5.58
CA ASN A 315 -2.69 12.24 -4.40
C ASN A 315 -1.88 10.93 -4.52
N GLU A 316 -2.56 9.79 -4.50
CA GLU A 316 -1.97 8.48 -4.28
C GLU A 316 -1.18 7.91 -5.46
N SER A 317 -1.70 8.07 -6.70
CA SER A 317 -0.97 7.59 -7.87
C SER A 317 0.32 8.37 -8.11
N PHE A 318 0.29 9.69 -7.81
CA PHE A 318 1.49 10.50 -7.86
C PHE A 318 2.48 10.10 -6.78
N ALA A 319 2.04 9.98 -5.53
CA ALA A 319 2.93 9.58 -4.45
C ALA A 319 3.57 8.22 -4.73
N ASN A 320 2.79 7.24 -5.22
CA ASN A 320 3.28 5.92 -5.60
C ASN A 320 4.31 5.93 -6.74
N MET A 321 4.23 6.86 -7.69
CA MET A 321 5.27 7.00 -8.72
C MET A 321 6.47 7.81 -8.24
N MET A 322 6.22 8.90 -7.49
CA MET A 322 7.26 9.85 -7.07
C MET A 322 8.16 9.26 -5.98
N GLU A 323 7.67 8.30 -5.17
CA GLU A 323 8.50 7.59 -4.21
C GLU A 323 9.67 6.88 -4.90
N TYR A 324 9.40 6.18 -6.02
CA TYR A 324 10.45 5.52 -6.81
C TYR A 324 11.38 6.50 -7.50
N LEU A 325 10.85 7.63 -7.98
CA LEU A 325 11.67 8.66 -8.61
C LEU A 325 12.66 9.28 -7.60
N ALA A 326 12.20 9.57 -6.39
CA ALA A 326 13.04 10.11 -5.33
C ALA A 326 14.07 9.09 -4.84
N VAL A 327 13.66 7.85 -4.59
CA VAL A 327 14.56 6.79 -4.11
C VAL A 327 15.63 6.46 -5.16
N ASP A 328 15.29 6.42 -6.46
CA ASP A 328 16.25 6.21 -7.54
C ASP A 328 17.31 7.32 -7.60
N ALA A 329 16.89 8.57 -7.42
CA ALA A 329 17.81 9.71 -7.36
C ALA A 329 18.72 9.69 -6.11
N ILE A 330 18.22 9.18 -4.98
CA ILE A 330 18.93 9.12 -3.70
C ILE A 330 19.82 7.87 -3.62
N HIS A 331 19.32 6.72 -4.09
CA HIS A 331 19.94 5.41 -4.03
C HIS A 331 19.92 4.71 -5.40
N PRO A 332 20.63 5.22 -6.42
CA PRO A 332 20.59 4.65 -7.77
C PRO A 332 21.11 3.20 -7.83
N GLU A 333 21.90 2.77 -6.85
CA GLU A 333 22.40 1.41 -6.71
C GLU A 333 21.31 0.38 -6.40
N TRP A 334 20.14 0.80 -5.96
CA TRP A 334 19.02 -0.11 -5.64
C TRP A 334 18.18 -0.52 -6.84
N HIS A 335 18.31 0.19 -7.97
CA HIS A 335 17.57 -0.11 -9.19
C HIS A 335 16.05 -0.19 -8.98
N VAL A 336 15.50 0.68 -8.15
CA VAL A 336 14.09 0.61 -7.68
C VAL A 336 13.04 0.70 -8.79
N TRP A 337 13.38 1.21 -9.97
CA TRP A 337 12.48 1.14 -11.12
C TRP A 337 12.23 -0.29 -11.60
N THR A 338 13.16 -1.21 -11.38
CA THR A 338 12.94 -2.64 -11.64
C THR A 338 11.96 -3.22 -10.63
N ASP A 339 12.09 -2.84 -9.35
CA ASP A 339 11.13 -3.22 -8.32
C ASP A 339 9.74 -2.64 -8.59
N PHE A 340 9.63 -1.36 -9.01
CA PHE A 340 8.38 -0.77 -9.46
C PHE A 340 7.71 -1.59 -10.57
N CYS A 341 8.47 -1.94 -11.61
CA CYS A 341 7.95 -2.74 -12.71
C CYS A 341 7.49 -4.14 -12.27
N ASN A 342 8.22 -4.78 -11.36
CA ASN A 342 7.93 -6.14 -10.90
C ASN A 342 6.84 -6.18 -9.82
N HIS A 343 6.89 -5.29 -8.83
CA HIS A 343 5.97 -5.28 -7.70
C HIS A 343 4.66 -4.57 -8.04
N GLU A 344 4.73 -3.28 -8.39
CA GLU A 344 3.54 -2.51 -8.77
C GLU A 344 2.90 -3.08 -10.05
N GLY A 345 3.74 -3.52 -11.00
CA GLY A 345 3.26 -4.19 -12.20
C GLY A 345 2.49 -5.47 -11.90
N ALA A 346 2.97 -6.33 -11.00
CA ALA A 346 2.29 -7.57 -10.65
C ALA A 346 0.96 -7.32 -9.94
N LEU A 347 0.92 -6.33 -9.00
CA LEU A 347 -0.30 -5.92 -8.31
C LEU A 347 -1.34 -5.38 -9.30
N ALA A 348 -0.95 -4.39 -10.11
CA ALA A 348 -1.84 -3.74 -11.05
C ALA A 348 -2.38 -4.74 -12.09
N PHE A 349 -1.51 -5.45 -12.80
CA PHE A 349 -1.94 -6.41 -13.83
C PHE A 349 -2.78 -7.55 -13.26
N GLY A 350 -2.48 -8.03 -12.04
CA GLY A 350 -3.22 -9.11 -11.42
C GLY A 350 -4.65 -8.70 -11.06
N ARG A 351 -4.83 -7.51 -10.49
CA ARG A 351 -6.13 -6.99 -10.04
C ARG A 351 -6.99 -6.45 -11.18
N ASP A 352 -6.36 -5.68 -12.09
CA ASP A 352 -7.04 -5.00 -13.19
C ASP A 352 -7.51 -5.96 -14.31
N ALA A 353 -7.10 -7.22 -14.27
CA ALA A 353 -7.56 -8.29 -15.16
C ALA A 353 -8.88 -8.94 -14.73
N ILE A 354 -9.43 -8.61 -13.56
CA ILE A 354 -10.64 -9.25 -13.03
C ILE A 354 -11.87 -8.46 -13.47
N ASP A 355 -12.91 -9.15 -13.96
CA ASP A 355 -14.17 -8.49 -14.31
C ASP A 355 -14.82 -7.87 -13.07
N GLY A 356 -15.36 -6.66 -13.20
CA GLY A 356 -15.92 -5.88 -12.10
C GLY A 356 -14.91 -5.01 -11.33
N VAL A 357 -13.63 -4.99 -11.73
CA VAL A 357 -12.63 -4.07 -11.16
C VAL A 357 -13.02 -2.61 -11.42
N GLN A 358 -12.70 -1.74 -10.48
CA GLN A 358 -12.92 -0.29 -10.63
C GLN A 358 -11.86 0.36 -11.54
N PRO A 359 -12.18 1.47 -12.21
CA PRO A 359 -11.18 2.32 -12.85
C PRO A 359 -10.36 3.08 -11.79
N VAL A 360 -9.28 3.73 -12.20
CA VAL A 360 -8.46 4.59 -11.32
C VAL A 360 -9.27 5.78 -10.81
N GLN A 361 -10.02 6.44 -11.70
CA GLN A 361 -10.99 7.49 -11.33
C GLN A 361 -12.38 6.88 -11.20
N THR A 362 -12.87 6.76 -9.96
CA THR A 362 -14.17 6.15 -9.62
C THR A 362 -15.07 7.18 -8.95
N ALA A 363 -16.30 7.33 -9.44
CA ALA A 363 -17.29 8.22 -8.81
C ALA A 363 -17.58 7.77 -7.36
N VAL A 364 -17.66 8.75 -6.46
CA VAL A 364 -17.97 8.55 -5.04
C VAL A 364 -19.27 9.27 -4.72
N HIS A 365 -20.25 8.49 -4.27
CA HIS A 365 -21.58 8.99 -3.94
C HIS A 365 -21.89 9.01 -2.45
N HIS A 366 -21.12 8.26 -1.66
CA HIS A 366 -21.27 8.19 -0.21
C HIS A 366 -19.89 8.11 0.47
N PRO A 367 -19.67 8.77 1.66
CA PRO A 367 -18.39 8.70 2.36
C PRO A 367 -17.91 7.26 2.67
N ASP A 368 -18.82 6.32 2.99
CA ASP A 368 -18.49 4.93 3.27
C ASP A 368 -17.86 4.18 2.05
N GLU A 369 -18.02 4.72 0.85
CA GLU A 369 -17.37 4.19 -0.35
C GLU A 369 -15.90 4.58 -0.44
N ILE A 370 -15.48 5.65 0.26
CA ILE A 370 -14.10 6.20 0.14
C ILE A 370 -13.06 5.18 0.56
N SER A 371 -13.30 4.42 1.63
CA SER A 371 -12.37 3.38 2.09
C SER A 371 -12.05 2.35 0.98
N THR A 372 -13.01 2.07 0.10
CA THR A 372 -12.84 1.11 -1.00
C THR A 372 -11.98 1.66 -2.15
N LEU A 373 -11.72 2.96 -2.20
CA LEU A 373 -10.86 3.59 -3.21
C LEU A 373 -9.38 3.36 -2.92
N PHE A 374 -9.00 3.17 -1.65
CA PHE A 374 -7.62 2.91 -1.25
C PHE A 374 -7.19 1.47 -1.64
N ASP A 375 -7.49 1.05 -2.88
CA ASP A 375 -7.05 -0.22 -3.43
C ASP A 375 -5.60 -0.08 -3.94
N GLY A 376 -4.65 -0.67 -3.21
CA GLY A 376 -3.22 -0.62 -3.55
C GLY A 376 -2.90 -1.04 -4.99
N ALA A 377 -3.69 -1.91 -5.59
CA ALA A 377 -3.47 -2.37 -6.95
C ALA A 377 -3.98 -1.39 -8.02
N ILE A 378 -5.01 -0.57 -7.72
CA ILE A 378 -5.65 0.29 -8.72
C ILE A 378 -5.27 1.76 -8.54
N VAL A 379 -5.64 2.40 -7.44
CA VAL A 379 -5.36 3.84 -7.27
C VAL A 379 -3.87 4.09 -7.06
N TYR A 380 -3.13 3.16 -6.43
CA TYR A 380 -1.68 3.25 -6.27
C TYR A 380 -0.95 2.66 -7.50
N ALA A 381 -0.90 1.35 -7.62
CA ALA A 381 -0.05 0.66 -8.60
C ALA A 381 -0.43 0.94 -10.07
N LYS A 382 -1.70 0.74 -10.47
CA LYS A 382 -2.12 1.06 -11.85
C LYS A 382 -1.98 2.55 -12.11
N GLY A 383 -2.43 3.40 -11.18
CA GLY A 383 -2.33 4.85 -11.33
C GLY A 383 -0.88 5.31 -11.47
N GLY A 384 0.03 4.84 -10.61
CA GLY A 384 1.47 5.12 -10.70
C GLY A 384 2.08 4.65 -12.03
N ARG A 385 1.72 3.44 -12.50
CA ARG A 385 2.16 2.93 -13.80
C ARG A 385 1.65 3.75 -14.98
N LEU A 386 0.42 4.27 -14.91
CA LEU A 386 -0.11 5.16 -15.96
C LEU A 386 0.63 6.49 -16.01
N LEU A 387 1.03 7.04 -14.85
CA LEU A 387 1.86 8.24 -14.78
C LEU A 387 3.29 7.96 -15.27
N TYR A 388 3.87 6.82 -14.94
CA TYR A 388 5.17 6.37 -15.46
C TYR A 388 5.13 6.22 -16.99
N MET A 389 4.09 5.59 -17.54
CA MET A 389 3.85 5.52 -18.99
C MET A 389 3.76 6.91 -19.60
N LEU A 390 3.02 7.83 -18.96
CA LEU A 390 2.85 9.21 -19.45
C LEU A 390 4.18 9.96 -19.44
N MET A 391 4.98 9.85 -18.38
CA MET A 391 6.32 10.47 -18.29
C MET A 391 7.20 10.02 -19.45
N HIS A 392 7.25 8.72 -19.76
CA HIS A 392 8.02 8.20 -20.89
C HIS A 392 7.47 8.64 -22.26
N TRP A 393 6.14 8.77 -22.37
CA TRP A 393 5.52 9.22 -23.62
C TRP A 393 5.77 10.72 -23.89
N LEU A 394 5.81 11.56 -22.86
CA LEU A 394 6.09 13.00 -22.96
C LEU A 394 7.59 13.32 -23.03
N GLY A 395 8.39 12.50 -22.38
CA GLY A 395 9.76 12.80 -21.97
C GLY A 395 9.82 13.47 -20.59
N GLU A 396 10.81 13.10 -19.78
CA GLU A 396 10.92 13.52 -18.38
C GLU A 396 10.96 15.03 -18.20
N ASP A 397 11.73 15.77 -19.01
CA ASP A 397 11.83 17.23 -18.93
C ASP A 397 10.49 17.93 -19.15
N ALA A 398 9.70 17.47 -20.14
CA ALA A 398 8.39 18.03 -20.41
C ALA A 398 7.38 17.66 -19.31
N PHE A 399 7.43 16.45 -18.80
CA PHE A 399 6.63 16.02 -17.68
C PHE A 399 6.92 16.88 -16.44
N ARG A 400 8.18 17.02 -16.04
CA ARG A 400 8.63 17.87 -14.93
C ARG A 400 8.19 19.33 -15.10
N THR A 401 8.38 19.92 -16.29
CA THR A 401 7.94 21.30 -16.58
C THR A 401 6.43 21.46 -16.43
N GLY A 402 5.64 20.47 -16.86
CA GLY A 402 4.19 20.49 -16.68
C GLY A 402 3.76 20.41 -15.22
N LEU A 403 4.45 19.60 -14.40
CA LEU A 403 4.20 19.54 -12.95
C LEU A 403 4.53 20.86 -12.25
N GLN A 404 5.64 21.50 -12.60
CA GLN A 404 6.02 22.82 -12.07
C GLN A 404 4.96 23.89 -12.40
N ALA A 405 4.41 23.88 -13.62
CA ALA A 405 3.33 24.78 -14.02
C ALA A 405 2.01 24.49 -13.27
N TYR A 406 1.72 23.21 -13.02
CA TYR A 406 0.55 22.78 -12.25
C TYR A 406 0.62 23.30 -10.80
N PHE A 407 1.76 23.12 -10.10
CA PHE A 407 1.93 23.66 -8.76
C PHE A 407 1.89 25.19 -8.71
N ALA A 408 2.54 25.87 -9.66
CA ALA A 408 2.51 27.33 -9.72
C ALA A 408 1.08 27.90 -9.87
N THR A 409 0.19 27.14 -10.52
CA THR A 409 -1.20 27.57 -10.77
C THR A 409 -2.13 27.25 -9.61
N HIS A 410 -1.97 26.07 -8.96
CA HIS A 410 -2.96 25.51 -8.05
C HIS A 410 -2.50 25.48 -6.58
N ALA A 411 -1.30 25.99 -6.25
CA ALA A 411 -0.76 26.00 -4.88
C ALA A 411 -1.78 26.54 -3.86
N TYR A 412 -1.93 25.83 -2.74
CA TYR A 412 -2.90 26.07 -1.66
C TYR A 412 -4.37 25.97 -2.07
N GLY A 413 -4.63 25.47 -3.26
CA GLY A 413 -5.95 25.26 -3.83
C GLY A 413 -6.29 23.79 -4.03
N ASN A 414 -7.32 23.57 -4.83
CA ASN A 414 -7.81 22.24 -5.23
C ASN A 414 -7.76 22.12 -6.76
N ALA A 415 -7.61 20.89 -7.25
CA ALA A 415 -7.57 20.60 -8.68
C ALA A 415 -8.33 19.31 -9.03
N GLU A 416 -8.64 19.16 -10.31
CA GLU A 416 -9.17 17.95 -10.93
C GLU A 416 -8.17 17.41 -11.95
N GLY A 417 -8.38 16.20 -12.44
CA GLY A 417 -7.47 15.59 -13.42
C GLY A 417 -7.28 16.40 -14.68
N ASP A 418 -8.34 17.07 -15.16
CA ASP A 418 -8.25 17.90 -16.36
C ASP A 418 -7.34 19.14 -16.19
N ASP A 419 -7.20 19.68 -14.96
CA ASP A 419 -6.26 20.76 -14.66
C ASP A 419 -4.80 20.31 -14.86
N LEU A 420 -4.49 19.09 -14.40
CA LEU A 420 -3.18 18.47 -14.59
C LEU A 420 -2.91 18.18 -16.07
N TRP A 421 -3.89 17.56 -16.77
CA TRP A 421 -3.72 17.27 -18.19
C TRP A 421 -3.51 18.54 -19.01
N HIS A 422 -4.15 19.64 -18.64
CA HIS A 422 -3.95 20.93 -19.28
C HIS A 422 -2.50 21.44 -19.12
N ALA A 423 -1.96 21.41 -17.91
CA ALA A 423 -0.58 21.83 -17.63
C ALA A 423 0.45 20.99 -18.42
N LEU A 424 0.30 19.67 -18.40
CA LEU A 424 1.18 18.75 -19.13
C LEU A 424 1.07 18.92 -20.65
N SER A 425 -0.15 19.15 -21.18
CA SER A 425 -0.37 19.41 -22.62
C SER A 425 0.32 20.70 -23.07
N GLN A 426 0.29 21.74 -22.25
CA GLN A 426 0.97 23.00 -22.56
C GLN A 426 2.49 22.83 -22.59
N ALA A 427 3.06 22.05 -21.68
CA ALA A 427 4.50 21.81 -21.58
C ALA A 427 5.06 21.03 -22.79
N ASN A 428 4.27 20.16 -23.41
CA ASN A 428 4.75 19.26 -24.47
C ASN A 428 4.12 19.55 -25.85
N GLY A 429 2.99 20.24 -25.92
CA GLY A 429 2.25 20.50 -27.16
C GLY A 429 1.44 19.29 -27.67
N ARG A 430 1.30 18.20 -26.86
CA ARG A 430 0.45 17.05 -27.16
C ARG A 430 -0.86 17.12 -26.37
N ASP A 431 -1.92 16.53 -26.89
CA ASP A 431 -3.19 16.40 -26.18
C ASP A 431 -3.10 15.23 -25.18
N VAL A 432 -2.71 15.54 -23.95
CA VAL A 432 -2.57 14.55 -22.87
C VAL A 432 -3.92 14.02 -22.43
N ALA A 433 -4.95 14.90 -22.40
CA ALA A 433 -6.29 14.52 -21.98
C ALA A 433 -6.90 13.45 -22.93
N ALA A 434 -6.67 13.56 -24.25
CA ALA A 434 -7.13 12.59 -25.23
C ALA A 434 -6.55 11.17 -25.00
N LEU A 435 -5.33 11.07 -24.48
CA LEU A 435 -4.72 9.80 -24.12
C LEU A 435 -5.20 9.33 -22.74
N MET A 436 -5.04 10.18 -21.71
CA MET A 436 -5.10 9.75 -20.32
C MET A 436 -6.51 9.61 -19.78
N ASN A 437 -7.50 10.42 -20.21
CA ASN A 437 -8.86 10.30 -19.71
C ASN A 437 -9.48 8.93 -19.98
N HIS A 438 -9.12 8.29 -21.10
CA HIS A 438 -9.57 6.93 -21.36
C HIS A 438 -8.91 5.93 -20.40
N TRP A 439 -7.58 6.02 -20.19
CA TRP A 439 -6.84 5.13 -19.32
C TRP A 439 -7.29 5.18 -17.85
N ILE A 440 -7.54 6.38 -17.29
CA ILE A 440 -7.90 6.50 -15.87
C ILE A 440 -9.37 6.20 -15.58
N ARG A 441 -10.28 6.37 -16.59
CA ARG A 441 -11.73 6.15 -16.43
C ARG A 441 -12.19 4.78 -16.91
N THR A 442 -11.29 3.98 -17.51
CA THR A 442 -11.62 2.65 -18.03
C THR A 442 -10.94 1.58 -17.20
N PRO A 443 -11.69 0.63 -16.61
CA PRO A 443 -11.11 -0.50 -15.91
C PRO A 443 -10.49 -1.50 -16.91
N GLY A 444 -9.48 -2.24 -16.47
CA GLY A 444 -8.79 -3.21 -17.31
C GLY A 444 -7.67 -2.62 -18.15
N TYR A 445 -7.02 -3.47 -18.92
CA TYR A 445 -5.90 -3.14 -19.79
C TYR A 445 -5.84 -4.09 -20.99
N PRO A 446 -5.13 -3.73 -22.07
CA PRO A 446 -5.04 -4.56 -23.25
C PRO A 446 -3.97 -5.65 -23.16
N VAL A 447 -4.24 -6.80 -23.78
CA VAL A 447 -3.22 -7.71 -24.32
C VAL A 447 -3.03 -7.40 -25.79
N VAL A 448 -1.77 -7.28 -26.22
CA VAL A 448 -1.39 -7.13 -27.62
C VAL A 448 -0.86 -8.47 -28.12
N ALA A 449 -1.63 -9.13 -28.99
CA ALA A 449 -1.18 -10.32 -29.68
C ALA A 449 -0.22 -9.91 -30.81
N ALA A 450 1.01 -10.45 -30.80
CA ALA A 450 2.02 -10.26 -31.82
C ALA A 450 2.24 -11.57 -32.56
N SER A 451 1.88 -11.61 -33.84
CA SER A 451 2.03 -12.82 -34.67
C SER A 451 2.73 -12.48 -35.98
N HIS A 452 3.71 -13.34 -36.35
CA HIS A 452 4.51 -13.16 -37.55
C HIS A 452 4.03 -14.04 -38.67
N SER A 453 3.93 -13.48 -39.89
CA SER A 453 3.62 -14.23 -41.10
C SER A 453 4.46 -13.73 -42.28
N SER A 454 5.34 -14.58 -42.82
CA SER A 454 6.25 -14.24 -43.91
C SER A 454 7.17 -13.05 -43.57
N SER A 455 6.86 -11.85 -44.04
CA SER A 455 7.63 -10.62 -43.80
C SER A 455 6.83 -9.58 -43.06
N GLN A 456 5.74 -9.98 -42.42
CA GLN A 456 4.82 -9.07 -41.73
C GLN A 456 4.61 -9.50 -40.29
N LEU A 457 4.58 -8.49 -39.40
CA LEU A 457 4.13 -8.63 -38.02
C LEU A 457 2.76 -8.02 -37.89
N MET A 458 1.82 -8.81 -37.40
CA MET A 458 0.48 -8.37 -37.05
C MET A 458 0.41 -8.11 -35.54
N LEU A 459 -0.09 -6.94 -35.17
CA LEU A 459 -0.39 -6.54 -33.81
C LEU A 459 -1.91 -6.39 -33.67
N GLU A 460 -2.49 -7.07 -32.70
CA GLU A 460 -3.94 -7.00 -32.42
C GLU A 460 -4.18 -6.85 -30.93
N GLN A 461 -4.91 -5.79 -30.52
CA GLN A 461 -5.24 -5.55 -29.12
C GLN A 461 -6.65 -6.03 -28.78
N GLN A 462 -6.80 -6.50 -27.55
CA GLN A 462 -8.09 -6.78 -26.91
C GLN A 462 -7.96 -6.60 -25.40
N ARG A 463 -9.06 -6.31 -24.69
CA ARG A 463 -9.04 -6.28 -23.24
C ARG A 463 -8.63 -7.63 -22.68
N PHE A 464 -7.73 -7.62 -21.68
CA PHE A 464 -7.24 -8.83 -21.02
C PHE A 464 -8.08 -9.15 -19.80
N PHE A 465 -8.40 -10.44 -19.63
CA PHE A 465 -9.13 -10.95 -18.46
C PHE A 465 -8.50 -12.20 -17.88
N ILE A 466 -8.60 -12.33 -16.57
CA ILE A 466 -8.35 -13.57 -15.81
C ILE A 466 -9.69 -13.99 -15.20
N GLY A 467 -10.16 -15.20 -15.52
CA GLY A 467 -11.40 -15.76 -15.03
C GLY A 467 -12.63 -15.43 -15.88
N PRO A 468 -13.84 -15.73 -15.33
CA PRO A 468 -15.10 -15.45 -16.01
C PRO A 468 -15.28 -13.97 -16.28
N HIS A 469 -15.73 -13.62 -17.47
CA HIS A 469 -15.95 -12.24 -17.88
C HIS A 469 -17.02 -12.13 -18.97
N THR A 470 -17.58 -10.93 -19.11
CA THR A 470 -18.44 -10.55 -20.22
C THR A 470 -17.60 -10.14 -21.45
N ALA A 471 -18.19 -10.29 -22.66
CA ALA A 471 -17.50 -9.82 -23.86
C ALA A 471 -17.30 -8.29 -23.80
N ASP A 472 -16.10 -7.83 -24.17
CA ASP A 472 -15.70 -6.43 -24.10
C ASP A 472 -14.83 -6.07 -25.31
N ASP A 473 -15.27 -5.07 -26.07
CA ASP A 473 -14.61 -4.58 -27.28
C ASP A 473 -13.77 -3.31 -27.02
N THR A 474 -13.50 -2.99 -25.76
CA THR A 474 -12.71 -1.81 -25.37
C THR A 474 -11.31 -1.88 -25.98
N THR A 475 -10.89 -0.76 -26.56
CA THR A 475 -9.54 -0.58 -27.12
C THR A 475 -8.90 0.67 -26.53
N TRP A 476 -7.57 0.67 -26.49
CA TRP A 476 -6.77 1.77 -25.94
C TRP A 476 -5.85 2.39 -27.01
N GLN A 477 -5.45 3.61 -26.80
CA GLN A 477 -4.25 4.17 -27.42
C GLN A 477 -3.05 3.71 -26.58
N ILE A 478 -2.19 2.85 -27.17
CA ILE A 478 -1.11 2.19 -26.43
C ILE A 478 0.25 2.70 -26.89
N PRO A 479 1.03 3.39 -26.05
CA PRO A 479 2.45 3.63 -26.31
C PRO A 479 3.20 2.29 -26.29
N LEU A 480 3.73 1.84 -27.45
CA LEU A 480 4.22 0.47 -27.61
C LEU A 480 5.66 0.26 -27.08
N HIS A 481 6.51 1.28 -27.07
CA HIS A 481 7.91 1.19 -26.65
C HIS A 481 8.57 -0.11 -27.13
N SER A 482 8.77 -0.21 -28.45
CA SER A 482 9.34 -1.42 -29.07
C SER A 482 10.86 -1.35 -29.20
N SER A 483 11.53 -2.50 -29.12
CA SER A 483 12.95 -2.63 -29.46
C SER A 483 13.22 -2.46 -30.97
N SER A 484 12.20 -2.53 -31.83
CA SER A 484 12.31 -2.38 -33.28
C SER A 484 11.74 -1.03 -33.76
N PRO A 485 12.48 -0.25 -34.56
CA PRO A 485 12.00 1.02 -35.13
C PRO A 485 10.90 0.85 -36.20
N ALA A 486 10.67 -0.36 -36.69
CA ALA A 486 9.58 -0.66 -37.62
C ALA A 486 8.20 -0.63 -36.95
N ILE A 487 8.14 -0.73 -35.63
CA ILE A 487 6.90 -0.73 -34.86
C ILE A 487 6.45 0.72 -34.60
N PRO A 488 5.18 1.05 -34.80
CA PRO A 488 4.67 2.40 -34.53
C PRO A 488 4.82 2.74 -33.02
N ALA A 489 5.13 3.98 -32.71
CA ALA A 489 5.26 4.43 -31.32
C ALA A 489 3.93 4.35 -30.54
N LEU A 490 2.79 4.47 -31.24
CA LEU A 490 1.45 4.43 -30.66
C LEU A 490 0.54 3.49 -31.47
N LEU A 491 -0.09 2.51 -30.82
CA LEU A 491 -1.13 1.67 -31.40
C LEU A 491 -2.49 2.32 -31.13
N THR A 492 -3.17 2.80 -32.18
CA THR A 492 -4.45 3.51 -32.06
C THR A 492 -5.65 2.74 -32.62
N THR A 493 -5.40 1.58 -33.20
CA THR A 493 -6.41 0.73 -33.84
C THR A 493 -6.46 -0.64 -33.17
N GLN A 494 -7.56 -1.35 -33.35
CA GLN A 494 -7.68 -2.72 -32.86
C GLN A 494 -6.61 -3.63 -33.48
N ARG A 495 -6.29 -3.43 -34.77
CA ARG A 495 -5.34 -4.24 -35.52
C ARG A 495 -4.45 -3.38 -36.42
N THR A 496 -3.15 -3.68 -36.41
CA THR A 496 -2.13 -3.05 -37.27
C THR A 496 -1.21 -4.12 -37.84
N VAL A 497 -0.79 -3.93 -39.08
CA VAL A 497 0.20 -4.81 -39.75
C VAL A 497 1.39 -3.97 -40.16
N VAL A 498 2.59 -4.43 -39.84
CA VAL A 498 3.85 -3.77 -40.20
C VAL A 498 4.76 -4.73 -40.92
N GLU A 499 5.58 -4.22 -41.86
CA GLU A 499 6.66 -5.00 -42.50
C GLU A 499 7.75 -5.26 -41.45
N HIS A 500 8.07 -6.52 -41.20
CA HIS A 500 9.05 -6.93 -40.20
C HIS A 500 9.61 -8.32 -40.52
N SER A 501 10.94 -8.48 -40.48
CA SER A 501 11.59 -9.76 -40.67
C SER A 501 11.55 -10.59 -39.37
N LEU A 502 11.21 -11.86 -39.48
CA LEU A 502 11.29 -12.76 -38.34
C LEU A 502 12.73 -12.88 -37.78
N ASP A 503 13.76 -12.63 -38.59
CA ASP A 503 15.17 -12.67 -38.16
C ASP A 503 15.53 -11.51 -37.23
N GLU A 504 14.75 -10.46 -37.20
CA GLU A 504 14.88 -9.34 -36.26
C GLU A 504 14.01 -9.62 -35.03
N PRO A 505 14.57 -9.83 -33.82
CA PRO A 505 13.79 -10.03 -32.64
C PRO A 505 13.01 -8.75 -32.32
N VAL A 506 11.77 -8.89 -31.91
CA VAL A 506 10.92 -7.78 -31.48
C VAL A 506 10.45 -8.00 -30.04
N LEU A 507 10.75 -7.04 -29.19
CA LEU A 507 10.21 -6.96 -27.85
C LEU A 507 9.30 -5.73 -27.77
N LEU A 508 8.05 -5.94 -27.45
CA LEU A 508 7.08 -4.88 -27.18
C LEU A 508 7.10 -4.55 -25.70
N ASN A 509 6.78 -3.30 -25.37
CA ASN A 509 6.87 -2.76 -24.00
C ASN A 509 8.30 -2.87 -23.43
N HIS A 510 9.31 -2.64 -24.28
CA HIS A 510 10.72 -2.61 -23.88
C HIS A 510 10.91 -1.65 -22.70
N GLY A 511 11.59 -2.10 -21.65
CA GLY A 511 11.74 -1.38 -20.39
C GLY A 511 10.49 -1.42 -19.49
N ASN A 512 9.43 -2.14 -19.86
CA ASN A 512 8.18 -2.29 -19.08
C ASN A 512 7.50 -0.96 -18.69
N VAL A 513 7.52 0.01 -19.61
CA VAL A 513 7.07 1.38 -19.34
C VAL A 513 5.57 1.60 -19.49
N SER A 514 4.88 0.78 -20.30
CA SER A 514 3.45 0.93 -20.59
C SER A 514 2.59 -0.11 -19.87
N HIS A 515 1.30 0.21 -19.69
CA HIS A 515 0.36 -0.65 -18.97
C HIS A 515 -0.37 -1.61 -19.90
N PHE A 516 0.37 -2.54 -20.52
CA PHE A 516 -0.18 -3.64 -21.33
C PHE A 516 0.73 -4.87 -21.28
N ILE A 517 0.21 -6.02 -21.68
CA ILE A 517 0.99 -7.25 -21.83
C ILE A 517 1.01 -7.72 -23.30
N THR A 518 2.01 -8.52 -23.65
CA THR A 518 2.16 -9.05 -25.01
C THR A 518 1.98 -10.56 -25.02
N GLN A 519 1.20 -11.06 -25.98
CA GLN A 519 1.13 -12.47 -26.32
C GLN A 519 1.87 -12.69 -27.64
N TYR A 520 3.07 -13.21 -27.56
CA TYR A 520 3.85 -13.59 -28.75
C TYR A 520 3.41 -14.94 -29.28
N ASP A 521 3.48 -15.15 -30.62
CA ASP A 521 3.42 -16.50 -31.18
C ASP A 521 4.66 -17.33 -30.79
N ASP A 522 4.60 -18.65 -31.00
CA ASP A 522 5.65 -19.56 -30.56
C ASP A 522 7.03 -19.25 -31.19
N ALA A 523 7.05 -18.78 -32.42
CA ALA A 523 8.30 -18.46 -33.12
C ALA A 523 9.00 -17.22 -32.58
N LEU A 524 8.24 -16.18 -32.31
CA LEU A 524 8.71 -14.94 -31.66
C LEU A 524 9.15 -15.19 -30.21
N LEU A 525 8.33 -15.93 -29.44
CA LEU A 525 8.65 -16.29 -28.07
C LEU A 525 9.96 -17.09 -27.98
N GLU A 526 10.18 -18.13 -28.81
CA GLU A 526 11.39 -18.92 -28.76
C GLU A 526 12.64 -18.09 -29.13
N ARG A 527 12.53 -17.08 -29.99
CA ARG A 527 13.62 -16.14 -30.25
C ARG A 527 13.96 -15.28 -29.04
N LEU A 528 12.94 -14.77 -28.34
CA LEU A 528 13.15 -13.99 -27.11
C LEU A 528 13.78 -14.88 -26.01
N LEU A 529 13.31 -16.11 -25.84
CA LEU A 529 13.92 -17.07 -24.90
C LEU A 529 15.37 -17.42 -25.29
N GLY A 530 15.69 -17.45 -26.59
CA GLY A 530 17.06 -17.55 -27.09
C GLY A 530 17.94 -16.38 -26.62
N GLN A 531 17.40 -15.15 -26.63
CA GLN A 531 18.11 -13.96 -26.12
C GLN A 531 18.28 -14.04 -24.60
N VAL A 532 17.25 -14.51 -23.85
CA VAL A 532 17.36 -14.75 -22.39
C VAL A 532 18.51 -15.69 -22.07
N ARG A 533 18.57 -16.86 -22.75
CA ARG A 533 19.66 -17.87 -22.57
C ARG A 533 21.05 -17.32 -22.87
N ARG A 534 21.16 -16.33 -23.77
CA ARG A 534 22.45 -15.67 -24.12
C ARG A 534 22.75 -14.43 -23.25
N GLY A 535 21.84 -14.01 -22.36
CA GLY A 535 22.00 -12.82 -21.53
C GLY A 535 21.93 -11.50 -22.30
N GLU A 536 21.20 -11.47 -23.43
CA GLU A 536 21.11 -10.31 -24.34
C GLU A 536 19.99 -9.30 -23.93
N LEU A 537 19.02 -9.70 -23.10
CA LEU A 537 17.96 -8.85 -22.61
C LEU A 537 18.34 -8.18 -21.28
N SER A 538 17.82 -6.97 -21.06
CA SER A 538 17.96 -6.27 -19.79
C SER A 538 17.25 -7.03 -18.66
N VAL A 539 17.56 -6.71 -17.40
CA VAL A 539 16.90 -7.27 -16.21
C VAL A 539 15.39 -7.05 -16.27
N VAL A 540 14.97 -5.82 -16.56
CA VAL A 540 13.55 -5.44 -16.66
C VAL A 540 12.84 -6.23 -17.78
N ASP A 541 13.47 -6.40 -18.94
CA ASP A 541 12.85 -7.12 -20.07
C ASP A 541 12.75 -8.63 -19.80
N ARG A 542 13.72 -9.22 -19.10
CA ARG A 542 13.65 -10.62 -18.66
C ARG A 542 12.50 -10.82 -17.66
N SER A 543 12.37 -9.91 -16.70
CA SER A 543 11.25 -9.90 -15.71
C SER A 543 9.91 -9.73 -16.41
N LEU A 544 9.81 -8.78 -17.35
CA LEU A 544 8.60 -8.53 -18.13
C LEU A 544 8.12 -9.79 -18.86
N LEU A 545 9.03 -10.50 -19.52
CA LEU A 545 8.68 -11.72 -20.27
C LEU A 545 8.13 -12.82 -19.36
N LEU A 546 8.71 -13.00 -18.16
CA LEU A 546 8.20 -13.93 -17.14
C LEU A 546 6.80 -13.52 -16.66
N THR A 547 6.61 -12.24 -16.33
CA THR A 547 5.32 -11.69 -15.86
C THR A 547 4.23 -11.87 -16.89
N GLN A 548 4.51 -11.56 -18.17
CA GLN A 548 3.55 -11.73 -19.27
C GLN A 548 3.14 -13.20 -19.43
N GLN A 549 4.11 -14.14 -19.45
CA GLN A 549 3.81 -15.56 -19.59
C GLN A 549 3.02 -16.11 -18.39
N LEU A 550 3.30 -15.66 -17.17
CA LEU A 550 2.54 -16.00 -15.98
C LEU A 550 1.08 -15.52 -16.07
N LEU A 551 0.85 -14.28 -16.49
CA LEU A 551 -0.50 -13.71 -16.65
C LEU A 551 -1.27 -14.43 -17.76
N LEU A 552 -0.63 -14.73 -18.90
CA LEU A 552 -1.22 -15.51 -19.99
C LEU A 552 -1.59 -16.94 -19.55
N ALA A 553 -0.78 -17.58 -18.69
CA ALA A 553 -1.11 -18.89 -18.12
C ALA A 553 -2.31 -18.78 -17.17
N ARG A 554 -2.35 -17.78 -16.29
CA ARG A 554 -3.47 -17.52 -15.38
C ARG A 554 -4.79 -17.30 -16.12
N SER A 555 -4.75 -16.62 -17.25
CA SER A 555 -5.94 -16.39 -18.10
C SER A 555 -6.35 -17.59 -18.96
N GLY A 556 -5.50 -18.62 -19.06
CA GLY A 556 -5.73 -19.79 -19.92
C GLY A 556 -5.39 -19.58 -21.39
N ARG A 557 -4.75 -18.49 -21.76
CA ARG A 557 -4.28 -18.25 -23.13
C ARG A 557 -3.09 -19.13 -23.49
N VAL A 558 -2.28 -19.52 -22.50
CA VAL A 558 -1.24 -20.52 -22.59
C VAL A 558 -1.40 -21.55 -21.48
N SER A 559 -0.86 -22.75 -21.65
CA SER A 559 -0.92 -23.78 -20.59
C SER A 559 0.06 -23.46 -19.48
N SER A 560 -0.36 -23.62 -18.22
CA SER A 560 0.52 -23.48 -17.05
C SER A 560 1.68 -24.48 -17.07
N ALA A 561 1.57 -25.61 -17.81
CA ALA A 561 2.66 -26.56 -17.98
C ALA A 561 3.85 -25.97 -18.76
N SER A 562 3.63 -24.99 -19.67
CA SER A 562 4.68 -24.32 -20.41
C SER A 562 5.62 -23.49 -19.52
N LEU A 563 5.15 -23.10 -18.33
CA LEU A 563 5.97 -22.34 -17.37
C LEU A 563 7.18 -23.14 -16.84
N LEU A 564 7.11 -24.47 -16.84
CA LEU A 564 8.28 -25.30 -16.50
C LEU A 564 9.41 -25.14 -17.54
N THR A 565 9.07 -25.14 -18.82
CA THR A 565 10.03 -24.92 -19.93
C THR A 565 10.52 -23.46 -19.91
N LEU A 566 9.64 -22.52 -19.57
CA LEU A 566 10.01 -21.11 -19.41
C LEU A 566 11.07 -20.95 -18.31
N LEU A 567 10.85 -21.48 -17.11
CA LEU A 567 11.81 -21.43 -16.01
C LEU A 567 13.15 -22.08 -16.36
N ASP A 568 13.16 -23.15 -17.18
CA ASP A 568 14.39 -23.77 -17.64
C ASP A 568 15.24 -22.85 -18.53
N ALA A 569 14.62 -21.93 -19.29
CA ALA A 569 15.34 -20.91 -20.05
C ALA A 569 16.06 -19.88 -19.17
N TYR A 570 15.65 -19.73 -17.91
CA TYR A 570 16.23 -18.83 -16.90
C TYR A 570 17.16 -19.55 -15.92
N ARG A 571 17.58 -20.78 -16.19
CA ARG A 571 18.41 -21.62 -15.30
C ARG A 571 19.72 -20.97 -14.85
N ASN A 572 20.29 -20.08 -15.66
CA ASN A 572 21.53 -19.37 -15.38
C ASN A 572 21.31 -17.94 -14.81
N GLU A 573 20.10 -17.62 -14.37
CA GLU A 573 19.81 -16.28 -13.85
C GLU A 573 20.55 -15.99 -12.54
N THR A 574 21.05 -14.77 -12.42
CA THR A 574 21.85 -14.31 -11.27
C THR A 574 21.37 -12.98 -10.69
N ASP A 575 20.31 -12.40 -11.24
CA ASP A 575 19.74 -11.16 -10.77
C ASP A 575 18.55 -11.44 -9.83
N GLU A 576 18.51 -10.76 -8.69
CA GLU A 576 17.49 -10.96 -7.67
C GLU A 576 16.10 -10.56 -8.17
N HIS A 577 15.99 -9.44 -8.89
CA HIS A 577 14.70 -8.95 -9.39
C HIS A 577 14.06 -9.96 -10.35
N VAL A 578 14.84 -10.65 -11.19
CA VAL A 578 14.33 -11.70 -12.07
C VAL A 578 13.94 -12.94 -11.26
N TRP A 579 14.73 -13.33 -10.25
CA TRP A 579 14.41 -14.44 -9.36
C TRP A 579 13.14 -14.19 -8.53
N SER A 580 12.85 -12.95 -8.16
CA SER A 580 11.58 -12.57 -7.52
C SER A 580 10.37 -12.92 -8.39
N VAL A 581 10.44 -12.63 -9.71
CA VAL A 581 9.39 -13.02 -10.66
C VAL A 581 9.37 -14.53 -10.89
N MET A 582 10.54 -15.20 -10.99
CA MET A 582 10.61 -16.67 -11.05
C MET A 582 9.96 -17.32 -9.83
N SER A 583 10.12 -16.72 -8.64
CA SER A 583 9.46 -17.18 -7.41
C SER A 583 7.93 -17.10 -7.52
N SER A 584 7.40 -16.07 -8.15
CA SER A 584 5.97 -15.92 -8.43
C SER A 584 5.46 -17.00 -9.40
N VAL A 585 6.26 -17.37 -10.40
CA VAL A 585 5.95 -18.49 -11.31
C VAL A 585 5.96 -19.83 -10.55
N VAL A 586 6.94 -20.05 -9.66
CA VAL A 586 6.98 -21.25 -8.79
C VAL A 586 5.76 -21.28 -7.86
N ALA A 587 5.36 -20.14 -7.27
CA ALA A 587 4.17 -20.04 -6.44
C ALA A 587 2.90 -20.41 -7.21
N HIS A 588 2.79 -20.00 -8.47
CA HIS A 588 1.69 -20.40 -9.35
C HIS A 588 1.70 -21.92 -9.62
N LEU A 589 2.85 -22.52 -9.89
CA LEU A 589 2.95 -23.98 -10.12
C LEU A 589 2.56 -24.80 -8.87
N LYS A 590 2.75 -24.26 -7.66
CA LYS A 590 2.31 -24.91 -6.41
C LYS A 590 0.78 -25.09 -6.33
N LEU A 591 -0.01 -24.33 -7.07
CA LEU A 591 -1.48 -24.47 -7.10
C LEU A 591 -1.93 -25.82 -7.64
N PHE A 592 -1.13 -26.45 -8.52
CA PHE A 592 -1.51 -27.67 -9.25
C PHE A 592 -1.05 -28.97 -8.57
N VAL A 593 -0.36 -28.88 -7.45
CA VAL A 593 0.17 -30.06 -6.75
C VAL A 593 -0.45 -30.13 -5.34
N GLU A 594 -1.00 -31.30 -5.02
CA GLU A 594 -1.54 -31.53 -3.68
C GLU A 594 -0.41 -31.65 -2.64
N PRO A 595 -0.61 -31.15 -1.41
CA PRO A 595 0.35 -31.32 -0.33
C PRO A 595 0.75 -32.78 -0.13
N HIS A 596 2.04 -33.01 0.06
CA HIS A 596 2.63 -34.34 0.31
C HIS A 596 2.46 -35.37 -0.83
N SER A 597 1.99 -34.95 -2.01
CA SER A 597 1.88 -35.80 -3.19
C SER A 597 3.22 -36.03 -3.89
N SER A 598 3.28 -37.07 -4.75
CA SER A 598 4.44 -37.28 -5.63
C SER A 598 4.67 -36.12 -6.61
N ALA A 599 3.62 -35.44 -7.04
CA ALA A 599 3.71 -34.25 -7.90
C ALA A 599 4.34 -33.06 -7.14
N GLU A 600 3.99 -32.86 -5.87
CA GLU A 600 4.67 -31.83 -5.06
C GLU A 600 6.15 -32.18 -4.87
N GLN A 601 6.47 -33.46 -4.64
CA GLN A 601 7.86 -33.90 -4.51
C GLN A 601 8.67 -33.66 -5.80
N ALA A 602 8.07 -33.90 -6.98
CA ALA A 602 8.70 -33.59 -8.26
C ALA A 602 8.92 -32.07 -8.45
N LEU A 603 7.92 -31.24 -8.10
CA LEU A 603 8.07 -29.79 -8.12
C LEU A 603 9.18 -29.30 -7.18
N ARG A 604 9.27 -29.83 -5.96
CA ARG A 604 10.34 -29.52 -4.98
C ARG A 604 11.72 -29.86 -5.56
N GLN A 605 11.84 -31.02 -6.20
CA GLN A 605 13.08 -31.45 -6.85
C GLN A 605 13.45 -30.51 -8.01
N PHE A 606 12.51 -30.15 -8.87
CA PHE A 606 12.71 -29.20 -9.96
C PHE A 606 13.20 -27.84 -9.44
N VAL A 607 12.53 -27.29 -8.44
CA VAL A 607 12.90 -25.99 -7.83
C VAL A 607 14.30 -26.06 -7.21
N GLY A 608 14.62 -27.15 -6.51
CA GLY A 608 15.97 -27.36 -5.95
C GLY A 608 17.04 -27.40 -7.04
N GLN A 609 16.78 -28.07 -8.16
CA GLN A 609 17.72 -28.12 -9.30
C GLN A 609 17.88 -26.75 -9.96
N LEU A 610 16.79 -25.98 -10.09
CA LEU A 610 16.81 -24.63 -10.64
C LEU A 610 17.66 -23.66 -9.78
N ALA A 611 17.58 -23.77 -8.45
CA ALA A 611 18.30 -22.90 -7.52
C ALA A 611 19.74 -23.35 -7.23
N GLN A 612 20.11 -24.61 -7.56
CA GLN A 612 21.37 -25.25 -7.12
C GLN A 612 22.63 -24.46 -7.50
N GLN A 613 22.72 -23.95 -8.74
CA GLN A 613 23.91 -23.23 -9.20
C GLN A 613 24.13 -21.94 -8.38
N SER A 614 23.07 -21.16 -8.15
CA SER A 614 23.13 -19.94 -7.35
C SER A 614 23.38 -20.25 -5.87
N TYR A 615 22.82 -21.35 -5.35
CA TYR A 615 23.09 -21.81 -3.99
C TYR A 615 24.57 -22.17 -3.79
N ASP A 616 25.18 -22.92 -4.73
CA ASP A 616 26.60 -23.30 -4.68
C ASP A 616 27.52 -22.06 -4.74
N ARG A 617 27.12 -21.03 -5.48
CA ARG A 617 27.86 -19.77 -5.61
C ARG A 617 27.78 -18.90 -4.35
N LEU A 618 26.57 -18.75 -3.80
CA LEU A 618 26.28 -17.79 -2.71
C LEU A 618 26.51 -18.38 -1.33
N GLY A 619 26.17 -19.64 -1.14
CA GLY A 619 26.20 -20.29 0.18
C GLY A 619 25.27 -19.62 1.22
N TRP A 620 25.53 -19.87 2.48
CA TRP A 620 24.72 -19.39 3.61
C TRP A 620 25.24 -18.10 4.28
N SER A 621 26.41 -17.64 3.94
CA SER A 621 27.06 -16.52 4.63
C SER A 621 27.51 -15.46 3.62
N ALA A 622 27.22 -14.20 3.93
CA ALA A 622 27.68 -13.07 3.14
C ALA A 622 29.23 -13.02 3.11
N ARG A 623 29.79 -12.53 2.02
CA ARG A 623 31.22 -12.27 1.85
C ARG A 623 31.50 -10.81 2.21
N ALA A 624 32.74 -10.51 2.54
CA ALA A 624 33.16 -9.12 2.68
C ALA A 624 32.97 -8.40 1.32
N ASP A 625 32.46 -7.19 1.35
CA ASP A 625 32.20 -6.33 0.18
C ASP A 625 31.28 -6.96 -0.88
N GLU A 626 30.34 -7.81 -0.44
CA GLU A 626 29.37 -8.45 -1.33
C GLU A 626 28.38 -7.42 -1.89
N PRO A 627 28.04 -7.47 -3.19
CA PRO A 627 26.96 -6.64 -3.75
C PRO A 627 25.61 -6.93 -3.07
N GLU A 628 24.78 -5.90 -2.86
CA GLU A 628 23.45 -6.04 -2.25
C GLU A 628 22.54 -6.99 -3.04
N ASN A 629 22.66 -7.02 -4.37
CA ASN A 629 21.97 -8.02 -5.21
C ASN A 629 22.29 -9.46 -4.75
N ASP A 630 23.54 -9.78 -4.45
CA ASP A 630 23.92 -11.13 -4.02
C ASP A 630 23.41 -11.43 -2.59
N THR A 631 23.32 -10.43 -1.70
CA THR A 631 22.73 -10.58 -0.37
C THR A 631 21.22 -10.86 -0.47
N LYS A 632 20.47 -10.07 -1.21
CA LYS A 632 19.03 -10.29 -1.48
C LYS A 632 18.80 -11.62 -2.20
N LEU A 633 19.58 -11.91 -3.25
CA LEU A 633 19.48 -13.17 -4.01
C LEU A 633 19.75 -14.39 -3.12
N ARG A 634 20.69 -14.31 -2.18
CA ARG A 634 20.94 -15.42 -1.23
C ARG A 634 19.68 -15.78 -0.45
N SER A 635 18.95 -14.82 0.08
CA SER A 635 17.70 -15.06 0.81
C SER A 635 16.67 -15.75 -0.07
N THR A 636 16.47 -15.28 -1.30
CA THR A 636 15.56 -15.87 -2.28
C THR A 636 15.97 -17.30 -2.65
N ILE A 637 17.26 -17.55 -2.90
CA ILE A 637 17.78 -18.88 -3.25
C ILE A 637 17.67 -19.86 -2.07
N ILE A 638 17.99 -19.43 -0.85
CA ILE A 638 17.85 -20.26 0.35
C ILE A 638 16.37 -20.60 0.59
N ALA A 639 15.43 -19.66 0.36
CA ALA A 639 14.01 -19.95 0.46
C ALA A 639 13.57 -21.07 -0.51
N HIS A 640 14.06 -21.07 -1.76
CA HIS A 640 13.82 -22.14 -2.73
C HIS A 640 14.47 -23.46 -2.33
N MET A 641 15.69 -23.44 -1.80
CA MET A 641 16.38 -24.63 -1.32
C MET A 641 15.69 -25.23 -0.08
N LEU A 642 15.21 -24.41 0.86
CA LEU A 642 14.38 -24.87 2.00
C LEU A 642 13.05 -25.45 1.53
N TYR A 643 12.40 -24.84 0.50
CA TYR A 643 11.20 -25.42 -0.11
C TYR A 643 11.46 -26.76 -0.76
N SER A 644 12.64 -26.98 -1.33
CA SER A 644 13.00 -28.28 -1.91
C SER A 644 13.07 -29.42 -0.88
N GLU A 645 13.15 -29.09 0.40
CA GLU A 645 13.25 -30.02 1.54
C GLU A 645 14.42 -31.01 1.42
N GLN A 646 15.53 -30.60 0.79
CA GLN A 646 16.73 -31.43 0.75
C GLN A 646 17.26 -31.60 2.20
N PRO A 647 17.54 -32.86 2.65
CA PRO A 647 17.95 -33.10 4.05
C PRO A 647 19.17 -32.30 4.51
N ALA A 648 20.14 -32.08 3.63
CA ALA A 648 21.35 -31.30 3.95
C ALA A 648 21.02 -29.82 4.20
N VAL A 649 20.09 -29.24 3.44
CA VAL A 649 19.67 -27.83 3.59
C VAL A 649 18.89 -27.63 4.89
N ILE A 650 17.97 -28.57 5.20
CA ILE A 650 17.21 -28.52 6.48
C ILE A 650 18.16 -28.67 7.67
N ALA A 651 19.12 -29.60 7.58
CA ALA A 651 20.09 -29.83 8.67
C ALA A 651 20.98 -28.60 8.91
N GLU A 652 21.41 -27.89 7.84
CA GLU A 652 22.19 -26.65 7.97
C GLU A 652 21.35 -25.55 8.65
N ALA A 653 20.08 -25.36 8.27
CA ALA A 653 19.19 -24.40 8.95
C ALA A 653 19.03 -24.71 10.44
N GLN A 654 18.82 -25.98 10.79
CA GLN A 654 18.74 -26.44 12.19
C GLN A 654 20.02 -26.20 12.96
N GLN A 655 21.18 -26.47 12.35
CA GLN A 655 22.49 -26.25 12.96
C GLN A 655 22.73 -24.76 13.24
N ARG A 656 22.40 -23.88 12.28
CA ARG A 656 22.55 -22.42 12.46
C ARG A 656 21.66 -21.89 13.57
N TYR A 657 20.41 -22.34 13.63
CA TYR A 657 19.50 -21.99 14.73
C TYR A 657 20.03 -22.49 16.09
N ALA A 658 20.50 -23.73 16.15
CA ALA A 658 21.03 -24.34 17.39
C ALA A 658 22.31 -23.66 17.91
N ALA A 659 23.08 -22.98 17.05
CA ALA A 659 24.34 -22.32 17.42
C ALA A 659 24.13 -21.09 18.31
N GLY A 660 23.00 -20.42 18.29
CA GLY A 660 22.77 -19.22 19.10
C GLY A 660 21.31 -18.78 19.22
N GLY A 661 20.38 -19.57 18.70
CA GLY A 661 18.95 -19.25 18.68
C GLY A 661 18.59 -18.13 17.72
N LEU A 662 17.35 -17.65 17.80
CA LEU A 662 16.76 -16.66 16.89
C LEU A 662 17.59 -15.37 16.77
N LEU A 663 18.01 -14.81 17.91
CA LEU A 663 18.66 -13.49 17.96
C LEU A 663 20.10 -13.48 17.43
N ALA A 664 20.73 -14.64 17.27
CA ALA A 664 22.08 -14.77 16.70
C ALA A 664 22.07 -14.98 15.18
N LEU A 665 20.89 -15.13 14.58
CA LEU A 665 20.78 -15.30 13.12
C LEU A 665 20.96 -13.97 12.39
N ASP A 666 21.56 -14.05 11.22
CA ASP A 666 21.61 -12.96 10.26
C ASP A 666 20.18 -12.48 9.91
N SER A 667 19.93 -11.18 9.95
CA SER A 667 18.61 -10.58 9.68
C SER A 667 18.05 -11.01 8.33
N GLU A 668 18.89 -11.07 7.28
CA GLU A 668 18.48 -11.47 5.93
C GLU A 668 17.94 -12.91 5.84
N LEU A 669 18.32 -13.78 6.79
CA LEU A 669 17.99 -15.21 6.80
C LEU A 669 17.15 -15.62 8.02
N ARG A 670 16.96 -14.75 9.00
CA ARG A 670 16.33 -15.06 10.29
C ARG A 670 14.95 -15.68 10.15
N SER A 671 14.06 -15.02 9.40
CA SER A 671 12.70 -15.49 9.17
C SER A 671 12.69 -16.85 8.47
N LEU A 672 13.53 -17.04 7.44
CA LEU A 672 13.61 -18.28 6.66
C LEU A 672 14.11 -19.46 7.51
N ILE A 673 15.18 -19.25 8.27
CA ILE A 673 15.77 -20.29 9.13
C ILE A 673 14.78 -20.66 10.23
N ALA A 674 14.21 -19.67 10.93
CA ALA A 674 13.26 -19.92 12.00
C ALA A 674 11.99 -20.62 11.50
N SER A 675 11.45 -20.22 10.36
CA SER A 675 10.30 -20.88 9.70
C SER A 675 10.61 -22.34 9.37
N SER A 676 11.78 -22.63 8.82
CA SER A 676 12.21 -24.01 8.51
C SER A 676 12.34 -24.85 9.78
N VAL A 677 12.94 -24.30 10.84
CA VAL A 677 13.10 -25.01 12.10
C VAL A 677 11.77 -25.31 12.78
N VAL A 678 10.82 -24.34 12.79
CA VAL A 678 9.45 -24.55 13.30
C VAL A 678 8.73 -25.63 12.51
N ARG A 679 8.81 -25.56 11.17
CA ARG A 679 8.14 -26.51 10.27
C ARG A 679 8.61 -27.95 10.43
N HIS A 680 9.91 -28.17 10.73
CA HIS A 680 10.54 -29.48 10.86
C HIS A 680 10.84 -29.89 12.30
N SER A 681 10.34 -29.13 13.31
CA SER A 681 10.56 -29.40 14.71
C SER A 681 9.87 -30.70 15.17
N GLN A 682 10.58 -31.48 16.00
CA GLN A 682 9.99 -32.61 16.71
C GLN A 682 9.22 -32.19 17.99
N GLN A 683 9.43 -30.96 18.46
CA GLN A 683 8.78 -30.35 19.62
C GLN A 683 8.19 -28.98 19.27
N PRO A 684 7.26 -28.89 18.30
CA PRO A 684 6.81 -27.63 17.77
C PRO A 684 6.12 -26.74 18.81
N GLN A 685 5.38 -27.30 19.76
CA GLN A 685 4.69 -26.52 20.78
C GLN A 685 5.68 -25.78 21.70
N GLN A 686 6.71 -26.48 22.18
CA GLN A 686 7.74 -25.87 23.05
C GLN A 686 8.48 -24.76 22.30
N LEU A 687 8.92 -25.02 21.07
CA LEU A 687 9.63 -24.03 20.25
C LEU A 687 8.79 -22.78 19.96
N ILE A 688 7.51 -22.98 19.66
CA ILE A 688 6.58 -21.86 19.44
C ILE A 688 6.40 -21.06 20.73
N ASP A 689 6.31 -21.70 21.90
CA ASP A 689 6.21 -20.99 23.19
C ASP A 689 7.45 -20.14 23.48
N GLU A 690 8.64 -20.65 23.16
CA GLU A 690 9.91 -19.93 23.27
C GLU A 690 9.93 -18.70 22.32
N LEU A 691 9.53 -18.87 21.06
CA LEU A 691 9.45 -17.77 20.09
C LEU A 691 8.40 -16.71 20.48
N LEU A 692 7.23 -17.13 20.99
CA LEU A 692 6.20 -16.22 21.48
C LEU A 692 6.64 -15.44 22.72
N ALA A 693 7.52 -16.01 23.56
CA ALA A 693 8.13 -15.26 24.67
C ALA A 693 9.04 -14.12 24.13
N HIS A 694 9.81 -14.35 23.07
CA HIS A 694 10.58 -13.31 22.40
C HIS A 694 9.68 -12.27 21.74
N TYR A 695 8.58 -12.70 21.10
CA TYR A 695 7.58 -11.80 20.47
C TYR A 695 7.02 -10.79 21.47
N ARG A 696 6.66 -11.26 22.67
CA ARG A 696 6.13 -10.39 23.74
C ARG A 696 7.17 -9.46 24.34
N ALA A 697 8.44 -9.89 24.36
CA ALA A 697 9.52 -9.15 25.01
C ALA A 697 10.15 -8.07 24.13
N THR A 698 10.05 -8.18 22.80
CA THR A 698 10.71 -7.26 21.89
C THR A 698 9.86 -6.02 21.58
N ALA A 699 10.52 -4.87 21.42
CA ALA A 699 9.93 -3.65 20.86
C ALA A 699 10.15 -3.57 19.34
N SER A 700 11.08 -4.34 18.76
CA SER A 700 11.38 -4.34 17.33
C SER A 700 10.24 -4.91 16.51
N SER A 701 9.71 -4.12 15.58
CA SER A 701 8.68 -4.54 14.61
C SER A 701 9.20 -5.64 13.68
N ASP A 702 10.43 -5.51 13.19
CA ASP A 702 11.08 -6.48 12.30
C ASP A 702 11.16 -7.86 12.97
N LEU A 703 11.63 -7.89 14.21
CA LEU A 703 11.73 -9.15 14.96
C LEU A 703 10.36 -9.76 15.25
N ARG A 704 9.34 -8.94 15.55
CA ARG A 704 7.95 -9.44 15.69
C ARG A 704 7.45 -10.08 14.40
N GLN A 705 7.73 -9.46 13.27
CA GLN A 705 7.31 -9.97 11.96
C GLN A 705 8.02 -11.28 11.61
N ASP A 706 9.33 -11.38 11.86
CA ASP A 706 10.10 -12.61 11.70
C ASP A 706 9.55 -13.76 12.55
N ILE A 707 9.22 -13.47 13.80
CA ILE A 707 8.64 -14.48 14.71
C ILE A 707 7.24 -14.89 14.26
N ALA A 708 6.40 -13.93 13.86
CA ALA A 708 5.04 -14.22 13.36
C ALA A 708 5.10 -15.14 12.13
N SER A 709 5.96 -14.82 11.15
CA SER A 709 6.22 -15.67 9.99
C SER A 709 6.70 -17.07 10.39
N ALA A 710 7.62 -17.14 11.35
CA ALA A 710 8.18 -18.42 11.81
C ALA A 710 7.13 -19.30 12.50
N VAL A 711 6.39 -18.78 13.49
CA VAL A 711 5.44 -19.60 14.26
C VAL A 711 4.26 -20.06 13.41
N THR A 712 3.80 -19.22 12.48
CA THR A 712 2.69 -19.52 11.56
C THR A 712 3.06 -20.53 10.47
N SER A 713 4.35 -20.86 10.29
CA SER A 713 4.82 -21.89 9.35
C SER A 713 4.64 -23.33 9.85
N THR A 714 4.19 -23.53 11.10
CA THR A 714 4.00 -24.85 11.73
C THR A 714 3.07 -25.76 10.95
N ARG A 715 3.34 -27.07 10.98
CA ARG A 715 2.46 -28.15 10.47
C ARG A 715 1.64 -28.81 11.60
N ASN A 716 1.90 -28.46 12.85
CA ASN A 716 1.28 -29.12 14.00
C ASN A 716 -0.11 -28.56 14.26
N ALA A 717 -1.15 -29.40 14.16
CA ALA A 717 -2.55 -29.00 14.29
C ALA A 717 -2.87 -28.32 15.63
N ALA A 718 -2.32 -28.83 16.75
CA ALA A 718 -2.55 -28.23 18.07
C ALA A 718 -1.91 -26.83 18.18
N SER A 719 -0.74 -26.64 17.57
CA SER A 719 -0.09 -25.33 17.49
C SER A 719 -0.88 -24.36 16.59
N ILE A 720 -1.40 -24.83 15.46
CA ILE A 720 -2.25 -24.01 14.56
C ILE A 720 -3.47 -23.48 15.33
N HIS A 721 -4.22 -24.34 16.03
CA HIS A 721 -5.38 -23.92 16.83
C HIS A 721 -5.00 -22.92 17.94
N LYS A 722 -3.84 -23.12 18.57
CA LYS A 722 -3.32 -22.17 19.56
C LYS A 722 -3.04 -20.79 18.95
N LEU A 723 -2.41 -20.74 17.78
CA LEU A 723 -2.09 -19.47 17.08
C LEU A 723 -3.36 -18.76 16.59
N LEU A 724 -4.37 -19.51 16.11
CA LEU A 724 -5.66 -18.96 15.74
C LEU A 724 -6.39 -18.31 16.94
N ALA A 725 -6.36 -18.96 18.11
CA ALA A 725 -6.92 -18.38 19.33
C ALA A 725 -6.14 -17.12 19.78
N LEU A 726 -4.82 -17.11 19.56
CA LEU A 726 -3.94 -16.01 19.95
C LEU A 726 -4.18 -14.74 19.13
N MET A 727 -4.68 -14.85 17.89
CA MET A 727 -5.00 -13.68 17.07
C MET A 727 -6.07 -12.76 17.68
N MET A 728 -6.92 -13.28 18.56
CA MET A 728 -7.93 -12.50 19.29
C MET A 728 -7.44 -11.97 20.64
N ASP A 729 -6.22 -12.31 21.06
CA ASP A 729 -5.59 -11.77 22.26
C ASP A 729 -4.81 -10.50 21.91
N THR A 730 -5.49 -9.37 21.97
CA THR A 730 -4.94 -8.05 21.60
C THR A 730 -3.75 -7.61 22.48
N GLU A 731 -3.57 -8.20 23.65
CA GLU A 731 -2.38 -7.99 24.49
C GLU A 731 -1.12 -8.70 23.93
N THR A 732 -1.31 -9.75 23.13
CA THR A 732 -0.21 -10.46 22.47
C THR A 732 -0.07 -10.04 21.01
N VAL A 733 -1.14 -10.15 20.22
CA VAL A 733 -1.16 -9.76 18.80
C VAL A 733 -1.92 -8.44 18.69
N ARG A 734 -1.20 -7.36 18.42
CA ARG A 734 -1.83 -6.03 18.27
C ARG A 734 -2.86 -6.06 17.14
N THR A 735 -3.94 -5.32 17.30
CA THR A 735 -5.03 -5.26 16.31
C THR A 735 -4.51 -5.01 14.90
N GLN A 736 -3.59 -4.06 14.74
CA GLN A 736 -2.95 -3.77 13.44
C GLN A 736 -2.19 -4.97 12.82
N ASP A 737 -1.68 -5.90 13.64
CA ASP A 737 -0.87 -7.03 13.18
C ASP A 737 -1.73 -8.29 12.91
N THR A 738 -3.00 -8.32 13.34
CA THR A 738 -3.91 -9.47 13.20
C THR A 738 -4.07 -9.91 11.75
N VAL A 739 -4.18 -8.94 10.80
CA VAL A 739 -4.31 -9.25 9.38
C VAL A 739 -3.09 -10.01 8.86
N PHE A 740 -1.86 -9.63 9.29
CA PHE A 740 -0.64 -10.35 8.86
C PHE A 740 -0.63 -11.79 9.37
N TRP A 741 -0.98 -12.01 10.64
CA TRP A 741 -1.11 -13.35 11.22
C TRP A 741 -2.14 -14.19 10.48
N PHE A 742 -3.31 -13.61 10.20
CA PHE A 742 -4.36 -14.25 9.41
C PHE A 742 -3.85 -14.67 8.02
N VAL A 743 -3.17 -13.77 7.31
CA VAL A 743 -2.65 -14.02 5.97
C VAL A 743 -1.55 -15.10 5.98
N TYR A 744 -0.64 -15.07 6.97
CA TYR A 744 0.41 -16.08 7.08
C TYR A 744 -0.18 -17.47 7.34
N LEU A 745 -1.14 -17.60 8.27
CA LEU A 745 -1.83 -18.86 8.54
C LEU A 745 -2.66 -19.34 7.33
N LEU A 746 -3.34 -18.42 6.63
CA LEU A 746 -4.14 -18.76 5.46
C LEU A 746 -3.25 -19.21 4.27
N ARG A 747 -2.06 -18.65 4.12
CA ARG A 747 -1.06 -19.08 3.13
C ARG A 747 -0.42 -20.42 3.47
N ASN A 748 -0.31 -20.76 4.75
CA ASN A 748 0.17 -22.07 5.19
C ASN A 748 -0.85 -23.15 4.81
N ARG A 749 -0.49 -24.05 3.87
CA ARG A 749 -1.38 -25.08 3.33
C ARG A 749 -1.85 -26.08 4.38
N ASP A 750 -1.07 -26.25 5.48
CA ASP A 750 -1.44 -27.13 6.61
C ASP A 750 -2.40 -26.42 7.59
N ALA A 751 -2.52 -25.08 7.54
CA ALA A 751 -3.37 -24.28 8.44
C ALA A 751 -4.58 -23.65 7.72
N ARG A 752 -4.59 -23.63 6.39
CA ARG A 752 -5.57 -22.88 5.55
C ARG A 752 -7.02 -23.15 5.92
N ASP A 753 -7.42 -24.43 5.99
CA ASP A 753 -8.81 -24.77 6.23
C ASP A 753 -9.25 -24.39 7.65
N ALA A 754 -8.38 -24.58 8.65
CA ALA A 754 -8.63 -24.13 10.02
C ALA A 754 -8.70 -22.60 10.12
N THR A 755 -7.89 -21.89 9.36
CA THR A 755 -7.90 -20.41 9.33
C THR A 755 -9.16 -19.87 8.64
N TRP A 756 -9.59 -20.52 7.56
CA TRP A 756 -10.85 -20.19 6.88
C TRP A 756 -12.06 -20.43 7.79
N GLN A 757 -12.07 -21.53 8.53
CA GLN A 757 -13.11 -21.80 9.52
C GLN A 757 -13.09 -20.78 10.67
N TRP A 758 -11.87 -20.41 11.15
CA TRP A 758 -11.73 -19.39 12.19
C TRP A 758 -12.34 -18.04 11.77
N LEU A 759 -12.15 -17.63 10.53
CA LEU A 759 -12.75 -16.38 10.01
C LEU A 759 -14.27 -16.42 10.11
N GLN A 760 -14.88 -17.52 9.67
CA GLN A 760 -16.32 -17.69 9.71
C GLN A 760 -16.89 -17.70 11.15
N ASP A 761 -16.21 -18.40 12.06
CA ASP A 761 -16.64 -18.55 13.45
C ASP A 761 -16.50 -17.26 14.28
N ASN A 762 -15.56 -16.37 13.87
CA ASN A 762 -15.20 -15.17 14.64
C ASN A 762 -15.51 -13.86 13.87
N TRP A 763 -16.37 -13.91 12.87
CA TRP A 763 -16.76 -12.71 12.11
C TRP A 763 -17.30 -11.56 12.99
N PRO A 764 -18.15 -11.79 14.03
CA PRO A 764 -18.59 -10.73 14.92
C PRO A 764 -17.42 -10.01 15.64
N TRP A 765 -16.36 -10.74 16.02
CA TRP A 765 -15.16 -10.11 16.60
C TRP A 765 -14.41 -9.26 15.57
N ILE A 766 -14.35 -9.72 14.31
CA ILE A 766 -13.74 -8.95 13.20
C ILE A 766 -14.54 -7.66 12.95
N GLU A 767 -15.86 -7.74 12.92
CA GLU A 767 -16.73 -6.55 12.78
C GLU A 767 -16.52 -5.55 13.92
N GLU A 768 -16.43 -6.03 15.16
CA GLU A 768 -16.23 -5.20 16.34
C GLU A 768 -14.88 -4.44 16.29
N HIS A 769 -13.80 -5.08 15.81
CA HIS A 769 -12.44 -4.53 15.88
C HIS A 769 -11.98 -3.85 14.59
N PHE A 770 -12.59 -4.15 13.45
CA PHE A 770 -12.17 -3.66 12.14
C PHE A 770 -13.29 -3.01 11.33
N GLY A 771 -14.55 -3.10 11.74
CA GLY A 771 -15.71 -2.71 10.95
C GLY A 771 -15.72 -1.24 10.47
N SER A 772 -15.05 -0.34 11.21
CA SER A 772 -14.84 1.06 10.82
C SER A 772 -13.45 1.35 10.25
N ASP A 773 -12.58 0.35 10.12
CA ASP A 773 -11.20 0.50 9.69
C ASP A 773 -11.01 0.14 8.21
N LYS A 774 -10.06 0.81 7.53
CA LYS A 774 -9.71 0.53 6.12
C LYS A 774 -9.32 -0.93 5.89
N SER A 775 -8.82 -1.64 6.90
CA SER A 775 -8.39 -3.04 6.79
C SER A 775 -9.52 -4.07 6.92
N PHE A 776 -10.75 -3.64 7.15
CA PHE A 776 -11.91 -4.54 7.27
C PHE A 776 -12.10 -5.41 6.01
N ASP A 777 -11.95 -4.83 4.83
CA ASP A 777 -12.08 -5.54 3.57
C ASP A 777 -10.92 -6.53 3.28
N TYR A 778 -9.80 -6.48 4.02
CA TYR A 778 -8.66 -7.37 3.82
C TYR A 778 -9.00 -8.83 4.14
N PHE A 779 -9.89 -9.09 5.10
CA PHE A 779 -10.28 -10.46 5.43
C PHE A 779 -10.98 -11.18 4.25
N PRO A 780 -12.07 -10.66 3.66
CA PRO A 780 -12.66 -11.27 2.46
C PRO A 780 -11.71 -11.21 1.25
N ARG A 781 -10.91 -10.13 1.09
CA ARG A 781 -9.95 -9.97 0.01
C ARG A 781 -8.90 -11.07 0.01
N TYR A 782 -8.20 -11.30 1.12
CA TYR A 782 -7.17 -12.33 1.21
C TYR A 782 -7.75 -13.75 1.17
N ALA A 783 -8.94 -13.98 1.73
CA ALA A 783 -9.64 -15.25 1.56
C ALA A 783 -9.95 -15.50 0.07
N GLY A 784 -10.49 -14.51 -0.65
CA GLY A 784 -10.72 -14.55 -2.09
C GLY A 784 -9.46 -14.84 -2.90
N ASN A 785 -8.31 -14.27 -2.50
CA ASN A 785 -7.04 -14.43 -3.19
C ASN A 785 -6.35 -15.79 -2.94
N ILE A 786 -6.72 -16.55 -1.92
CA ILE A 786 -5.99 -17.75 -1.48
C ILE A 786 -6.80 -19.04 -1.60
N LEU A 787 -8.13 -19.00 -1.33
CA LEU A 787 -9.00 -20.16 -1.44
C LEU A 787 -9.02 -20.69 -2.87
N ALA A 788 -9.00 -22.05 -3.03
CA ALA A 788 -8.69 -22.66 -4.31
C ALA A 788 -9.45 -23.97 -4.62
N SER A 789 -10.51 -24.28 -3.88
CA SER A 789 -11.34 -25.49 -4.12
C SER A 789 -12.81 -25.12 -4.36
N ARG A 790 -13.55 -26.01 -5.06
CA ARG A 790 -15.00 -25.83 -5.26
C ARG A 790 -15.77 -25.76 -3.95
N GLN A 791 -15.36 -26.53 -2.95
CA GLN A 791 -15.96 -26.50 -1.62
C GLN A 791 -15.77 -25.12 -0.99
N GLN A 792 -14.52 -24.62 -0.95
CA GLN A 792 -14.21 -23.30 -0.40
C GLN A 792 -14.92 -22.17 -1.16
N LEU A 793 -15.07 -22.27 -2.49
CA LEU A 793 -15.88 -21.31 -3.27
C LEU A 793 -17.34 -21.29 -2.80
N SER A 794 -17.97 -22.46 -2.64
CA SER A 794 -19.35 -22.57 -2.16
C SER A 794 -19.51 -22.03 -0.74
N GLU A 795 -18.57 -22.32 0.15
CA GLU A 795 -18.52 -21.80 1.52
C GLU A 795 -18.37 -20.27 1.54
N TYR A 796 -17.46 -19.72 0.73
CA TYR A 796 -17.22 -18.28 0.60
C TYR A 796 -18.50 -17.56 0.12
N GLN A 797 -19.16 -18.08 -0.93
CA GLN A 797 -20.41 -17.53 -1.45
C GLN A 797 -21.53 -17.56 -0.41
N HIS A 798 -21.67 -18.66 0.31
CA HIS A 798 -22.70 -18.82 1.31
C HIS A 798 -22.47 -17.90 2.53
N PHE A 799 -21.25 -17.86 3.03
CA PHE A 799 -20.89 -17.09 4.21
C PHE A 799 -21.06 -15.58 3.98
N PHE A 800 -20.52 -15.06 2.87
CA PHE A 800 -20.57 -13.64 2.56
C PHE A 800 -21.88 -13.17 1.89
N ALA A 801 -22.83 -14.07 1.56
CA ALA A 801 -24.09 -13.67 0.92
C ALA A 801 -24.86 -12.56 1.68
N PRO A 802 -25.06 -12.63 3.01
CA PRO A 802 -25.74 -11.57 3.75
C PRO A 802 -24.94 -10.24 3.81
N LEU A 803 -23.61 -10.30 3.72
CA LEU A 803 -22.71 -9.16 3.85
C LEU A 803 -22.50 -8.41 2.51
N ARG A 804 -23.01 -8.93 1.40
CA ARG A 804 -22.95 -8.27 0.08
C ARG A 804 -23.75 -6.97 0.00
N SER A 805 -24.58 -6.66 0.99
CA SER A 805 -25.29 -5.38 1.08
C SER A 805 -24.46 -4.27 1.77
N GLU A 806 -23.37 -4.65 2.44
CA GLU A 806 -22.48 -3.70 3.11
C GLU A 806 -21.61 -2.95 2.07
N PRO A 807 -21.71 -1.60 1.97
CA PRO A 807 -21.00 -0.82 0.95
C PRO A 807 -19.50 -1.09 0.91
N ALA A 808 -18.85 -1.19 2.07
CA ALA A 808 -17.43 -1.45 2.21
C ALA A 808 -17.01 -2.85 1.72
N LEU A 809 -17.90 -3.84 1.69
CA LEU A 809 -17.58 -5.23 1.38
C LEU A 809 -18.10 -5.71 0.03
N THR A 810 -19.14 -5.08 -0.55
CA THR A 810 -19.81 -5.54 -1.77
C THR A 810 -18.81 -5.91 -2.88
N ARG A 811 -17.97 -4.95 -3.24
CA ARG A 811 -17.02 -5.11 -4.35
C ARG A 811 -15.97 -6.19 -4.07
N VAL A 812 -15.37 -6.18 -2.90
CA VAL A 812 -14.31 -7.13 -2.55
C VAL A 812 -14.83 -8.57 -2.48
N ILE A 813 -16.07 -8.76 -2.02
CA ILE A 813 -16.72 -10.07 -2.01
C ILE A 813 -16.97 -10.58 -3.44
N ASP A 814 -17.53 -9.73 -4.32
CA ASP A 814 -17.82 -10.10 -5.71
C ASP A 814 -16.55 -10.44 -6.49
N MET A 815 -15.50 -9.66 -6.30
CA MET A 815 -14.19 -9.96 -6.89
C MET A 815 -13.56 -11.21 -6.30
N GLY A 816 -13.72 -11.46 -5.00
CA GLY A 816 -13.27 -12.70 -4.36
C GLY A 816 -13.94 -13.95 -4.95
N ILE A 817 -15.25 -13.89 -5.21
CA ILE A 817 -15.98 -14.96 -5.89
C ILE A 817 -15.40 -15.20 -7.30
N THR A 818 -15.14 -14.15 -8.04
CA THR A 818 -14.56 -14.22 -9.39
C THR A 818 -13.15 -14.81 -9.35
N ASP A 819 -12.32 -14.37 -8.42
CA ASP A 819 -10.94 -14.85 -8.23
C ASP A 819 -10.86 -16.34 -7.85
N ILE A 820 -11.68 -16.79 -6.89
CA ILE A 820 -11.74 -18.20 -6.49
C ILE A 820 -12.24 -19.03 -7.66
N THR A 821 -13.28 -18.59 -8.38
CA THR A 821 -13.82 -19.29 -9.55
C THR A 821 -12.75 -19.47 -10.62
N ALA A 822 -12.06 -18.39 -10.98
CA ALA A 822 -10.97 -18.42 -11.96
C ALA A 822 -9.87 -19.41 -11.57
N ARG A 823 -9.50 -19.45 -10.29
CA ARG A 823 -8.44 -20.31 -9.78
C ARG A 823 -8.86 -21.78 -9.77
N VAL A 824 -10.09 -22.07 -9.39
CA VAL A 824 -10.65 -23.44 -9.41
C VAL A 824 -10.69 -23.98 -10.85
N GLU A 825 -11.22 -23.20 -11.78
CA GLU A 825 -11.30 -23.57 -13.20
C GLU A 825 -9.90 -23.76 -13.82
N LEU A 826 -8.94 -22.91 -13.46
CA LEU A 826 -7.56 -23.01 -13.87
C LEU A 826 -6.91 -24.29 -13.37
N ILE A 827 -7.08 -24.65 -12.10
CA ILE A 827 -6.54 -25.86 -11.49
C ILE A 827 -7.12 -27.11 -12.19
N GLU A 828 -8.43 -27.12 -12.43
CA GLU A 828 -9.09 -28.25 -13.11
C GLU A 828 -8.64 -28.40 -14.56
N ARG A 829 -8.45 -27.28 -15.28
CA ARG A 829 -8.02 -27.27 -16.68
C ARG A 829 -6.57 -27.71 -16.85
N ASP A 830 -5.65 -27.09 -16.10
CA ASP A 830 -4.20 -27.22 -16.33
C ASP A 830 -3.54 -28.27 -15.43
N GLY A 831 -4.16 -28.64 -14.30
CA GLY A 831 -3.58 -29.55 -13.31
C GLY A 831 -3.05 -30.86 -13.90
N PRO A 832 -3.83 -31.62 -14.72
CA PRO A 832 -3.34 -32.85 -15.34
C PRO A 832 -2.09 -32.64 -16.20
N ALA A 833 -2.02 -31.53 -16.96
CA ALA A 833 -0.90 -31.23 -17.83
C ALA A 833 0.37 -30.84 -17.04
N VAL A 834 0.21 -30.04 -15.96
CA VAL A 834 1.32 -29.63 -15.07
C VAL A 834 1.89 -30.86 -14.35
N VAL A 835 1.03 -31.72 -13.78
CA VAL A 835 1.47 -32.96 -13.09
C VAL A 835 2.20 -33.88 -14.06
N ALA A 836 1.65 -34.06 -15.28
CA ALA A 836 2.29 -34.89 -16.30
C ALA A 836 3.65 -34.31 -16.78
N ALA A 837 3.79 -33.00 -16.83
CA ALA A 837 5.07 -32.36 -17.18
C ALA A 837 6.11 -32.52 -16.05
N LEU A 838 5.73 -32.34 -14.79
CA LEU A 838 6.60 -32.55 -13.62
C LEU A 838 7.15 -33.99 -13.52
N THR A 839 6.40 -35.00 -13.97
CA THR A 839 6.88 -36.39 -13.95
C THR A 839 7.94 -36.69 -15.02
N LYS A 840 8.18 -35.76 -15.96
CA LYS A 840 9.18 -35.92 -17.05
C LYS A 840 10.47 -35.14 -16.77
N VAL A 841 10.46 -34.26 -15.81
CA VAL A 841 11.59 -33.43 -15.36
C VAL A 841 12.30 -34.14 -14.20
#